data_34fb4a3d0ec8558fa1a0f16df1a4cf97
#
_entry.id   34fb4a3d0ec8558fa1a0f16df1a4cf97
#
_cell.length_a   1.000
_cell.length_b   1.000
_cell.length_c   1.000
_cell.angle_alpha   90.00
_cell.angle_beta   90.00
_cell.angle_gamma   90.00
#
_symmetry.space_group_name_H-M   'P 1'
#
loop_
_entity.id
_entity.type
_entity.pdbx_description
1 polymer ?
#
loop_
_entity_poly.entity_id
_entity_poly.type
_entity_poly.pdbx_seq_one_letter_code
_entity_poly.pdbx_strand_id
1 'polypeptide(L)'
;MLAAVFICLTGVSQPRFSKENEQRAAEIVSQMTLQEKAEYVGGFEDWYIRAIERLGLPAVRMADGPQGVRNNTKSTLYPSGIAAAATWDTDLIHQMGIALGQDARARGVHILLGPGANIYRSPLCGRNFEYFGEDPYLAGEIAASYIIGVQSQGVMASVKHFAANNQEYARHSVSSDVDERTLHEIYFPAFEKAVKKAEVATVMTSYNLLNSVHASESKYLNYDVLRDMWGFKGLVMSDWISCYSPLNIATWGVDLEMPSPICMTPELLVEYVKNGTLAEEYLDRKCQHIIQTIFAFDFDKRPQLDKSIPENNPYSDSVALEISRGAIVMLKNQDNFLPVKKGNFFVCGPNAGKIVTGGGSGFVTPIITSTVSQAMTSIDKKVKATVISDKAKTKIDGMYADRSMSIPGVSVELYSNVNLEGEPVSRYVSDKVFLSGKPAEAHEDVVASRLSSRHTFYFTPEVDVTYVLKINGNDGCRFYINGELKDSAWGRDSWQYITTEYDFKAGHQYEVVVEHYNRGGTNGLELIFDSPVLVNESEAEKIKAADCVVVCIGHDNTSEKENHDRTFELPKEHIEYLRSVLALSDNVVVVLNGGGGIEMGSWLPDVKAVLMAWYPGQQGGTAISEIITGKVSPSGKLPISIEARLEDNPSYKHYYENVPRMRVPSINPYSRLEYREGIFMGYRGYEKNDVKPLYPFGYGLSYTSFEYTDLQILQDGREYVVSFNIKNVGKVAGAEIAQVYVTDDECSVLRPEKELKGFDKVFLKPGETKRVSIKLGDEAFRFYDLNRHDFTVEPGSFTISVASSSADIRLTGKLEVLAIDK
;
A
#
# COMPACT_ATOMS: atom_id res chain seq x y z
N MET A 1 18.17 27.62 -9.71
CA MET A 1 19.51 27.49 -9.12
C MET A 1 19.47 28.08 -7.74
N LEU A 2 19.28 27.25 -6.74
CA LEU A 2 19.56 27.58 -5.34
C LEU A 2 20.49 26.48 -4.84
N ALA A 3 21.74 26.81 -4.67
CA ALA A 3 22.72 25.94 -4.05
C ALA A 3 22.43 25.91 -2.55
N ALA A 4 21.90 24.81 -2.07
CA ALA A 4 21.81 24.53 -0.64
C ALA A 4 23.18 24.11 -0.15
N VAL A 5 23.77 24.92 0.70
CA VAL A 5 25.00 24.59 1.43
C VAL A 5 24.63 23.57 2.51
N PHE A 6 25.00 22.32 2.31
CA PHE A 6 24.94 21.29 3.34
C PHE A 6 26.07 21.53 4.35
N ILE A 7 25.72 22.03 5.52
CA ILE A 7 26.59 21.97 6.68
C ILE A 7 26.43 20.56 7.28
N CYS A 8 27.37 19.67 7.00
CA CYS A 8 27.50 18.40 7.69
C CYS A 8 27.92 18.67 9.14
N LEU A 9 26.96 18.76 10.04
CA LEU A 9 27.19 18.66 11.47
C LEU A 9 27.37 17.16 11.79
N THR A 10 28.60 16.69 11.84
CA THR A 10 28.95 15.40 12.45
C THR A 10 28.84 15.52 13.97
N GLY A 11 27.65 15.67 14.47
CA GLY A 11 27.33 15.37 15.87
C GLY A 11 27.03 13.89 15.95
N VAL A 12 27.78 13.15 16.75
CA VAL A 12 27.37 11.80 17.17
C VAL A 12 26.01 11.98 17.85
N SER A 13 24.91 11.67 17.14
CA SER A 13 23.59 11.70 17.74
C SER A 13 23.56 10.64 18.83
N GLN A 14 23.26 11.05 20.06
CA GLN A 14 23.02 10.06 21.12
C GLN A 14 21.87 9.13 20.68
N PRO A 15 21.96 7.83 20.99
CA PRO A 15 20.90 6.89 20.63
C PRO A 15 19.57 7.40 21.18
N ARG A 16 18.54 7.42 20.35
CA ARG A 16 17.21 7.95 20.68
C ARG A 16 16.61 7.28 21.94
N PHE A 17 16.82 5.97 22.08
CA PHE A 17 16.47 5.19 23.27
C PHE A 17 17.65 5.17 24.26
N SER A 18 17.81 6.23 25.03
CA SER A 18 18.87 6.37 26.03
C SER A 18 18.52 5.64 27.33
N LYS A 19 19.57 5.23 28.08
CA LYS A 19 19.40 4.66 29.43
C LYS A 19 18.70 5.62 30.39
N GLU A 20 18.88 6.94 30.20
CA GLU A 20 18.19 7.97 30.98
C GLU A 20 16.69 7.91 30.76
N ASN A 21 16.23 7.82 29.49
CA ASN A 21 14.81 7.69 29.18
C ASN A 21 14.23 6.37 29.72
N GLU A 22 14.98 5.28 29.67
CA GLU A 22 14.58 3.97 30.25
C GLU A 22 14.37 4.07 31.77
N GLN A 23 15.33 4.69 32.50
CA GLN A 23 15.25 4.86 33.94
C GLN A 23 14.09 5.78 34.33
N ARG A 24 13.96 6.90 33.65
CA ARG A 24 12.88 7.85 33.87
C ARG A 24 11.50 7.24 33.63
N ALA A 25 11.37 6.41 32.60
CA ALA A 25 10.14 5.65 32.33
C ALA A 25 9.82 4.68 33.48
N ALA A 26 10.82 3.93 33.96
CA ALA A 26 10.64 3.02 35.10
C ALA A 26 10.23 3.76 36.40
N GLU A 27 10.78 4.95 36.65
CA GLU A 27 10.39 5.78 37.77
C GLU A 27 8.90 6.22 37.69
N ILE A 28 8.43 6.58 36.50
CA ILE A 28 7.03 6.93 36.28
C ILE A 28 6.14 5.71 36.50
N VAL A 29 6.50 4.55 35.92
CA VAL A 29 5.74 3.30 36.07
C VAL A 29 5.59 2.92 37.53
N SER A 30 6.63 3.10 38.35
CA SER A 30 6.58 2.82 39.80
C SER A 30 5.56 3.69 40.57
N GLN A 31 5.17 4.84 39.98
CA GLN A 31 4.18 5.76 40.56
C GLN A 31 2.77 5.52 40.04
N MET A 32 2.60 4.68 39.00
CA MET A 32 1.28 4.35 38.46
C MET A 32 0.55 3.39 39.39
N THR A 33 -0.73 3.62 39.57
CA THR A 33 -1.62 2.63 40.21
C THR A 33 -1.87 1.48 39.24
N LEU A 34 -2.25 0.31 39.76
CA LEU A 34 -2.63 -0.85 38.94
C LEU A 34 -3.74 -0.50 37.94
N GLN A 35 -4.71 0.33 38.35
CA GLN A 35 -5.79 0.77 37.47
C GLN A 35 -5.24 1.59 36.30
N GLU A 36 -4.34 2.56 36.56
CA GLU A 36 -3.73 3.36 35.50
C GLU A 36 -2.87 2.52 34.54
N LYS A 37 -2.11 1.54 35.06
CA LYS A 37 -1.36 0.62 34.20
C LYS A 37 -2.29 -0.17 33.28
N ALA A 38 -3.38 -0.73 33.84
CA ALA A 38 -4.36 -1.49 33.09
C ALA A 38 -5.08 -0.66 32.01
N GLU A 39 -5.35 0.62 32.31
CA GLU A 39 -5.93 1.54 31.34
C GLU A 39 -4.94 2.05 30.28
N TYR A 40 -3.64 2.14 30.62
CA TYR A 40 -2.63 2.74 29.77
C TYR A 40 -2.18 1.83 28.63
N VAL A 41 -2.36 0.52 28.75
CA VAL A 41 -2.05 -0.47 27.71
C VAL A 41 -3.16 -0.64 26.66
N GLY A 42 -4.23 0.13 26.75
CA GLY A 42 -5.33 0.19 25.80
C GLY A 42 -5.46 1.56 25.13
N GLY A 43 -5.84 1.55 23.83
CA GLY A 43 -6.13 2.76 23.07
C GLY A 43 -7.30 3.55 23.67
N PHE A 44 -7.36 4.83 23.32
CA PHE A 44 -8.35 5.78 23.81
C PHE A 44 -8.88 6.63 22.65
N GLU A 45 -10.22 6.83 22.59
CA GLU A 45 -10.86 7.60 21.52
C GLU A 45 -10.38 7.21 20.11
N ASP A 46 -10.24 5.91 19.85
CA ASP A 46 -9.82 5.27 18.59
C ASP A 46 -8.41 5.61 18.08
N TRP A 47 -7.85 6.78 18.48
CA TRP A 47 -6.64 7.32 17.87
C TRP A 47 -5.61 7.85 18.88
N TYR A 48 -5.79 7.58 20.19
CA TYR A 48 -4.92 8.13 21.21
C TYR A 48 -4.36 7.08 22.17
N ILE A 49 -3.16 7.38 22.69
CA ILE A 49 -2.74 6.91 24.01
C ILE A 49 -3.19 8.00 24.99
N ARG A 50 -3.86 7.61 26.07
CA ARG A 50 -4.41 8.54 27.04
C ARG A 50 -3.33 9.32 27.81
N ALA A 51 -3.64 10.55 28.23
CA ALA A 51 -2.80 11.30 29.16
C ALA A 51 -2.91 10.74 30.58
N ILE A 52 -1.85 10.91 31.39
CA ILE A 52 -1.89 10.81 32.83
C ILE A 52 -1.28 12.10 33.39
N GLU A 53 -2.12 13.12 33.52
CA GLU A 53 -1.68 14.49 33.83
C GLU A 53 -0.87 14.59 35.12
N ARG A 54 -1.26 13.84 36.20
CA ARG A 54 -0.54 13.85 37.47
C ARG A 54 0.89 13.32 37.36
N LEU A 55 1.21 12.55 36.31
CA LEU A 55 2.55 12.00 36.04
C LEU A 55 3.26 12.73 34.90
N GLY A 56 2.66 13.81 34.36
CA GLY A 56 3.22 14.58 33.25
C GLY A 56 3.24 13.85 31.91
N LEU A 57 2.42 12.79 31.76
CA LEU A 57 2.31 12.05 30.51
C LEU A 57 1.26 12.70 29.61
N PRO A 58 1.64 13.14 28.39
CA PRO A 58 0.71 13.76 27.45
C PRO A 58 -0.17 12.72 26.76
N ALA A 59 -1.30 13.18 26.20
CA ALA A 59 -2.03 12.38 25.19
C ALA A 59 -1.21 12.30 23.91
N VAL A 60 -1.12 11.10 23.33
CA VAL A 60 -0.36 10.85 22.10
C VAL A 60 -1.32 10.50 20.98
N ARG A 61 -1.41 11.36 19.97
CA ARG A 61 -2.33 11.20 18.83
C ARG A 61 -1.68 10.44 17.69
N MET A 62 -2.43 9.49 17.12
CA MET A 62 -2.04 8.73 15.93
C MET A 62 -2.82 9.19 14.69
N ALA A 63 -2.31 8.86 13.52
CA ALA A 63 -3.03 8.97 12.25
C ALA A 63 -2.53 7.93 11.27
N ASP A 64 -3.42 7.36 10.46
CA ASP A 64 -3.01 6.63 9.27
C ASP A 64 -2.16 7.50 8.36
N GLY A 65 -1.26 6.87 7.57
CA GLY A 65 -0.41 7.69 6.79
C GLY A 65 0.66 7.13 5.90
N PRO A 66 0.59 5.92 5.31
CA PRO A 66 1.65 5.49 4.41
C PRO A 66 1.79 6.40 3.18
N GLN A 67 0.70 7.02 2.70
CA GLN A 67 0.66 7.90 1.52
C GLN A 67 0.25 9.35 1.82
N GLY A 68 0.18 9.73 3.09
CA GLY A 68 -0.25 11.06 3.54
C GLY A 68 -0.97 11.00 4.88
N VAL A 69 -1.05 12.10 5.60
CA VAL A 69 -1.62 12.14 6.95
C VAL A 69 -3.14 12.10 6.89
N ARG A 70 -3.74 10.97 7.26
CA ARG A 70 -5.20 10.78 7.31
C ARG A 70 -5.76 11.14 8.68
N ASN A 71 -6.29 12.34 8.82
CA ASN A 71 -6.85 12.83 10.09
C ASN A 71 -8.21 13.53 9.92
N ASN A 72 -9.07 13.01 9.03
CA ASN A 72 -10.40 13.53 8.67
C ASN A 72 -10.38 14.91 7.99
N THR A 73 -9.22 15.41 7.56
CA THR A 73 -9.07 16.62 6.76
C THR A 73 -8.29 16.31 5.47
N LYS A 74 -8.27 17.24 4.53
CA LYS A 74 -7.41 17.14 3.35
C LYS A 74 -5.94 17.16 3.75
N SER A 75 -5.14 16.32 3.09
CA SER A 75 -3.69 16.30 3.25
C SER A 75 -3.01 16.12 1.91
N THR A 76 -1.68 16.29 1.87
CA THR A 76 -0.92 15.92 0.68
C THR A 76 -1.06 14.42 0.43
N LEU A 77 -1.51 14.05 -0.77
CA LEU A 77 -1.52 12.66 -1.21
C LEU A 77 -0.25 12.39 -2.00
N TYR A 78 0.70 11.70 -1.38
CA TYR A 78 1.92 11.23 -2.03
C TYR A 78 1.64 10.01 -2.90
N PRO A 79 2.55 9.67 -3.85
CA PRO A 79 2.51 8.39 -4.52
C PRO A 79 2.54 7.22 -3.53
N SER A 80 1.95 6.10 -3.95
CA SER A 80 1.84 4.88 -3.14
C SER A 80 3.20 4.26 -2.79
N GLY A 81 3.23 3.33 -1.82
CA GLY A 81 4.46 2.64 -1.42
C GLY A 81 5.18 1.96 -2.58
N ILE A 82 4.43 1.23 -3.41
CA ILE A 82 4.99 0.58 -4.61
C ILE A 82 5.55 1.60 -5.62
N ALA A 83 4.89 2.76 -5.76
CA ALA A 83 5.40 3.85 -6.59
C ALA A 83 6.67 4.47 -5.97
N ALA A 84 6.71 4.64 -4.65
CA ALA A 84 7.92 5.08 -3.96
C ALA A 84 9.09 4.13 -4.20
N ALA A 85 8.87 2.82 -4.11
CA ALA A 85 9.89 1.80 -4.41
C ALA A 85 10.32 1.81 -5.88
N ALA A 86 9.40 2.08 -6.82
CA ALA A 86 9.71 2.18 -8.25
C ALA A 86 10.65 3.35 -8.61
N THR A 87 10.85 4.30 -7.70
CA THR A 87 11.87 5.35 -7.86
C THR A 87 13.29 4.83 -7.72
N TRP A 88 13.51 3.78 -6.90
CA TRP A 88 14.83 3.27 -6.51
C TRP A 88 15.76 4.39 -6.00
N ASP A 89 15.20 5.36 -5.27
CA ASP A 89 15.86 6.60 -4.86
C ASP A 89 15.66 6.84 -3.37
N THR A 90 16.60 6.36 -2.56
CA THR A 90 16.54 6.46 -1.10
C THR A 90 16.57 7.90 -0.60
N ASP A 91 17.27 8.80 -1.31
CA ASP A 91 17.34 10.22 -0.94
C ASP A 91 16.00 10.91 -1.17
N LEU A 92 15.32 10.60 -2.28
CA LEU A 92 14.00 11.12 -2.56
C LEU A 92 12.95 10.59 -1.57
N ILE A 93 13.06 9.32 -1.16
CA ILE A 93 12.15 8.74 -0.17
C ILE A 93 12.45 9.28 1.24
N HIS A 94 13.69 9.60 1.56
CA HIS A 94 14.02 10.35 2.77
C HIS A 94 13.33 11.72 2.79
N GLN A 95 13.33 12.46 1.67
CA GLN A 95 12.60 13.71 1.53
C GLN A 95 11.07 13.53 1.67
N MET A 96 10.52 12.41 1.14
CA MET A 96 9.11 12.04 1.39
C MET A 96 8.82 11.89 2.88
N GLY A 97 9.70 11.19 3.60
CA GLY A 97 9.58 11.05 5.05
C GLY A 97 9.62 12.39 5.79
N ILE A 98 10.53 13.30 5.41
CA ILE A 98 10.58 14.67 5.96
C ILE A 98 9.26 15.41 5.72
N ALA A 99 8.76 15.37 4.48
CA ALA A 99 7.53 16.05 4.11
C ALA A 99 6.30 15.51 4.87
N LEU A 100 6.18 14.18 4.98
CA LEU A 100 5.16 13.52 5.79
C LEU A 100 5.25 13.90 7.28
N GLY A 101 6.46 13.94 7.83
CA GLY A 101 6.69 14.38 9.21
C GLY A 101 6.28 15.82 9.44
N GLN A 102 6.55 16.73 8.50
CA GLN A 102 6.08 18.11 8.54
C GLN A 102 4.55 18.19 8.46
N ASP A 103 3.93 17.45 7.54
CA ASP A 103 2.47 17.38 7.40
C ASP A 103 1.79 16.84 8.68
N ALA A 104 2.42 15.87 9.36
CA ALA A 104 1.98 15.33 10.65
C ALA A 104 2.11 16.40 11.77
N ARG A 105 3.24 17.11 11.82
CA ARG A 105 3.47 18.21 12.77
C ARG A 105 2.48 19.36 12.59
N ALA A 106 2.17 19.73 11.33
CA ALA A 106 1.17 20.75 11.01
C ALA A 106 -0.23 20.41 11.54
N ARG A 107 -0.48 19.12 11.82
CA ARG A 107 -1.78 18.60 12.29
C ARG A 107 -1.77 18.06 13.71
N GLY A 108 -0.65 18.20 14.43
CA GLY A 108 -0.50 17.73 15.82
C GLY A 108 -0.52 16.21 15.97
N VAL A 109 -0.10 15.48 14.94
CA VAL A 109 0.01 14.02 14.95
C VAL A 109 1.37 13.60 15.50
N HIS A 110 1.38 12.71 16.49
CA HIS A 110 2.59 12.22 17.15
C HIS A 110 3.13 10.94 16.50
N ILE A 111 2.24 10.00 16.14
CA ILE A 111 2.56 8.72 15.51
C ILE A 111 1.91 8.66 14.15
N LEU A 112 2.72 8.49 13.10
CA LEU A 112 2.27 8.22 11.75
C LEU A 112 2.31 6.72 11.52
N LEU A 113 1.15 6.10 11.23
CA LEU A 113 1.00 4.66 11.03
C LEU A 113 1.46 4.25 9.63
N GLY A 114 2.76 4.25 9.45
CA GLY A 114 3.49 3.93 8.24
C GLY A 114 5.01 3.92 8.47
N PRO A 115 5.74 3.30 7.55
CA PRO A 115 5.31 2.72 6.27
C PRO A 115 4.78 1.29 6.40
N GLY A 116 4.04 0.82 5.37
CA GLY A 116 3.79 -0.59 5.14
C GLY A 116 5.02 -1.24 4.51
N ALA A 117 5.53 -2.33 5.08
CA ALA A 117 6.78 -2.96 4.66
C ALA A 117 6.65 -4.47 4.36
N ASN A 118 5.44 -4.98 4.18
CA ASN A 118 5.22 -6.36 3.77
C ASN A 118 5.74 -6.59 2.34
N ILE A 119 6.13 -7.82 2.08
CA ILE A 119 6.66 -8.20 0.76
C ILE A 119 5.49 -8.48 -0.21
N TYR A 120 5.63 -8.03 -1.45
CA TYR A 120 4.75 -8.37 -2.55
C TYR A 120 4.92 -9.86 -2.90
N ARG A 121 4.02 -10.71 -2.42
CA ARG A 121 4.06 -12.16 -2.63
C ARG A 121 3.28 -12.60 -3.88
N SER A 122 2.14 -11.96 -4.11
CA SER A 122 1.21 -12.27 -5.19
C SER A 122 0.58 -10.99 -5.71
N PRO A 123 0.24 -10.88 -7.00
CA PRO A 123 -0.48 -9.72 -7.53
C PRO A 123 -1.88 -9.54 -6.94
N LEU A 124 -2.42 -10.56 -6.27
CA LEU A 124 -3.81 -10.56 -5.80
C LEU A 124 -4.03 -9.82 -4.48
N CYS A 125 -3.00 -9.58 -3.66
CA CYS A 125 -3.15 -8.88 -2.39
C CYS A 125 -3.60 -7.43 -2.58
N GLY A 126 -4.76 -7.06 -2.02
CA GLY A 126 -5.36 -5.75 -2.20
C GLY A 126 -4.61 -4.58 -1.57
N ARG A 127 -3.62 -4.83 -0.71
CA ARG A 127 -2.76 -3.81 -0.07
C ARG A 127 -1.35 -3.71 -0.67
N ASN A 128 -1.07 -4.42 -1.75
CA ASN A 128 0.24 -4.35 -2.41
C ASN A 128 0.69 -2.92 -2.74
N PHE A 129 -0.26 -2.03 -3.04
CA PHE A 129 0.05 -0.62 -3.34
C PHE A 129 0.72 0.11 -2.18
N GLU A 130 0.51 -0.31 -0.93
CA GLU A 130 1.10 0.29 0.26
C GLU A 130 2.55 -0.16 0.50
N TYR A 131 2.97 -1.30 -0.09
CA TYR A 131 4.23 -1.98 0.18
C TYR A 131 5.31 -1.64 -0.85
N PHE A 132 6.54 -2.13 -0.63
CA PHE A 132 7.72 -1.70 -1.40
C PHE A 132 8.25 -2.73 -2.40
N GLY A 133 7.40 -3.68 -2.81
CA GLY A 133 7.73 -4.66 -3.84
C GLY A 133 8.15 -6.03 -3.32
N GLU A 134 8.73 -6.83 -4.23
CA GLU A 134 9.01 -8.25 -3.98
C GLU A 134 10.39 -8.53 -3.39
N ASP A 135 11.31 -7.56 -3.46
CA ASP A 135 12.69 -7.75 -3.01
C ASP A 135 12.92 -7.22 -1.61
N PRO A 136 13.38 -8.06 -0.65
CA PRO A 136 13.57 -7.66 0.75
C PRO A 136 14.68 -6.62 0.95
N TYR A 137 15.69 -6.56 0.06
CA TYR A 137 16.74 -5.55 0.15
C TYR A 137 16.20 -4.17 -0.26
N LEU A 138 15.57 -4.08 -1.43
CA LEU A 138 14.95 -2.84 -1.91
C LEU A 138 13.89 -2.33 -0.91
N ALA A 139 12.97 -3.21 -0.49
CA ALA A 139 11.93 -2.86 0.47
C ALA A 139 12.51 -2.34 1.79
N GLY A 140 13.57 -2.95 2.29
CA GLY A 140 14.24 -2.53 3.51
C GLY A 140 14.93 -1.16 3.40
N GLU A 141 15.61 -0.88 2.29
CA GLU A 141 16.29 0.40 2.07
C GLU A 141 15.27 1.55 1.94
N ILE A 142 14.19 1.33 1.19
CA ILE A 142 13.11 2.31 1.02
C ILE A 142 12.38 2.55 2.35
N ALA A 143 12.03 1.48 3.09
CA ALA A 143 11.39 1.60 4.40
C ALA A 143 12.25 2.38 5.40
N ALA A 144 13.54 2.06 5.48
CA ALA A 144 14.46 2.74 6.38
C ALA A 144 14.58 4.24 6.05
N SER A 145 14.70 4.60 4.77
CA SER A 145 14.79 6.00 4.33
C SER A 145 13.52 6.79 4.66
N TYR A 146 12.36 6.21 4.44
CA TYR A 146 11.06 6.79 4.85
C TYR A 146 11.02 7.06 6.36
N ILE A 147 11.35 6.05 7.18
CA ILE A 147 11.30 6.13 8.64
C ILE A 147 12.26 7.21 9.16
N ILE A 148 13.52 7.23 8.69
CA ILE A 148 14.51 8.21 9.09
C ILE A 148 14.00 9.62 8.79
N GLY A 149 13.43 9.85 7.60
CA GLY A 149 12.84 11.12 7.21
C GLY A 149 11.70 11.56 8.13
N VAL A 150 10.70 10.71 8.38
CA VAL A 150 9.57 11.00 9.28
C VAL A 150 10.07 11.34 10.70
N GLN A 151 10.94 10.49 11.22
CA GLN A 151 11.43 10.63 12.60
C GLN A 151 12.35 11.83 12.78
N SER A 152 13.02 12.29 11.73
CA SER A 152 13.84 13.53 11.77
C SER A 152 13.01 14.77 12.10
N GLN A 153 11.69 14.72 11.86
CA GLN A 153 10.76 15.83 12.16
C GLN A 153 10.14 15.72 13.58
N GLY A 154 10.58 14.76 14.39
CA GLY A 154 10.03 14.53 15.72
C GLY A 154 8.63 13.92 15.68
N VAL A 155 8.34 13.11 14.70
CA VAL A 155 7.14 12.26 14.57
C VAL A 155 7.57 10.82 14.63
N MET A 156 6.90 9.98 15.40
CA MET A 156 7.15 8.55 15.41
C MET A 156 6.63 7.92 14.12
N ALA A 157 7.45 7.12 13.45
CA ALA A 157 6.99 6.22 12.41
C ALA A 157 6.58 4.87 13.02
N SER A 158 5.59 4.20 12.39
CA SER A 158 5.15 2.86 12.77
C SER A 158 5.28 1.92 11.58
N VAL A 159 6.34 1.10 11.57
CA VAL A 159 6.48 0.09 10.51
C VAL A 159 5.43 -1.01 10.69
N LYS A 160 4.76 -1.38 9.57
CA LYS A 160 3.63 -2.31 9.57
C LYS A 160 3.60 -3.17 8.31
N HIS A 161 2.98 -4.34 8.30
CA HIS A 161 2.33 -5.05 9.40
C HIS A 161 3.19 -6.27 9.76
N PHE A 162 3.70 -6.33 10.96
CA PHE A 162 4.65 -7.36 11.41
C PHE A 162 3.92 -8.59 11.95
N ALA A 163 3.95 -9.77 11.22
CA ALA A 163 4.58 -10.01 9.96
C ALA A 163 3.72 -10.90 9.04
N ALA A 164 4.17 -11.01 7.76
CA ALA A 164 3.59 -11.92 6.77
C ALA A 164 2.10 -11.68 6.45
N ASN A 165 1.63 -10.43 6.46
CA ASN A 165 0.32 -10.03 5.95
C ASN A 165 0.40 -9.82 4.43
N ASN A 166 0.40 -10.92 3.67
CA ASN A 166 0.62 -10.92 2.22
C ASN A 166 -0.65 -11.23 1.42
N GLN A 167 -1.80 -11.26 2.10
CA GLN A 167 -3.14 -11.38 1.55
C GLN A 167 -4.14 -10.65 2.44
N GLU A 168 -5.23 -10.20 1.85
CA GLU A 168 -6.30 -9.51 2.57
C GLU A 168 -7.51 -10.43 2.82
N TYR A 169 -7.68 -11.45 1.99
CA TYR A 169 -8.73 -12.43 2.15
C TYR A 169 -8.58 -13.21 3.46
N ALA A 170 -9.63 -13.19 4.28
CA ALA A 170 -9.70 -13.89 5.56
C ALA A 170 -8.54 -13.58 6.53
N ARG A 171 -7.94 -12.40 6.45
CA ARG A 171 -6.72 -12.00 7.17
C ARG A 171 -6.77 -12.20 8.69
N HIS A 172 -7.95 -12.13 9.33
CA HIS A 172 -8.12 -12.39 10.77
C HIS A 172 -8.14 -13.88 11.16
N SER A 173 -8.26 -14.79 10.21
CA SER A 173 -8.51 -16.20 10.44
C SER A 173 -7.66 -17.15 9.59
N VAL A 174 -6.63 -16.61 8.93
CA VAL A 174 -5.67 -17.39 8.14
C VAL A 174 -4.33 -17.40 8.85
N SER A 175 -3.74 -18.59 8.94
CA SER A 175 -2.34 -18.76 9.35
C SER A 175 -1.43 -18.74 8.14
N SER A 176 -0.56 -17.73 8.08
CA SER A 176 0.60 -17.72 7.18
C SER A 176 1.65 -18.67 7.75
N ASP A 177 1.76 -19.86 7.18
CA ASP A 177 2.71 -20.87 7.65
C ASP A 177 4.01 -20.76 6.83
N VAL A 178 5.02 -20.22 7.46
CA VAL A 178 6.30 -19.85 6.85
C VAL A 178 7.43 -20.50 7.62
N ASP A 179 8.35 -21.18 6.92
CA ASP A 179 9.54 -21.72 7.56
C ASP A 179 10.50 -20.63 8.06
N GLU A 180 11.33 -20.98 9.03
CA GLU A 180 12.20 -20.04 9.73
C GLU A 180 13.17 -19.33 8.77
N ARG A 181 13.81 -20.06 7.85
CA ARG A 181 14.73 -19.48 6.88
C ARG A 181 14.03 -18.45 5.99
N THR A 182 12.87 -18.79 5.48
CA THR A 182 12.08 -17.90 4.64
C THR A 182 11.63 -16.64 5.39
N LEU A 183 11.28 -16.76 6.67
CA LEU A 183 11.01 -15.58 7.50
C LEU A 183 12.20 -14.64 7.54
N HIS A 184 13.40 -15.17 7.84
CA HIS A 184 14.62 -14.38 8.02
C HIS A 184 15.22 -13.84 6.73
N GLU A 185 15.06 -14.55 5.59
CA GLU A 185 15.65 -14.10 4.32
C GLU A 185 14.67 -13.24 3.48
N ILE A 186 13.35 -13.37 3.67
CA ILE A 186 12.34 -12.71 2.82
C ILE A 186 11.44 -11.75 3.60
N TYR A 187 10.74 -12.23 4.65
CA TYR A 187 9.66 -11.47 5.27
C TYR A 187 10.10 -10.54 6.40
N PHE A 188 11.22 -10.81 7.05
CA PHE A 188 11.74 -10.01 8.15
C PHE A 188 12.71 -8.88 7.74
N PRO A 189 13.50 -8.95 6.64
CA PRO A 189 14.59 -7.99 6.42
C PRO A 189 14.17 -6.53 6.36
N ALA A 190 12.97 -6.21 5.81
CA ALA A 190 12.48 -4.84 5.79
C ALA A 190 12.21 -4.31 7.21
N PHE A 191 11.65 -5.15 8.09
CA PHE A 191 11.41 -4.82 9.50
C PHE A 191 12.72 -4.79 10.30
N GLU A 192 13.63 -5.71 10.06
CA GLU A 192 14.96 -5.71 10.68
C GLU A 192 15.72 -4.41 10.38
N LYS A 193 15.71 -3.96 9.11
CA LYS A 193 16.32 -2.68 8.73
C LYS A 193 15.59 -1.48 9.35
N ALA A 194 14.27 -1.53 9.45
CA ALA A 194 13.50 -0.51 10.16
C ALA A 194 13.93 -0.39 11.62
N VAL A 195 14.18 -1.51 12.30
CA VAL A 195 14.64 -1.53 13.68
C VAL A 195 16.11 -1.14 13.79
N LYS A 196 17.02 -1.85 13.09
CA LYS A 196 18.47 -1.73 13.29
C LYS A 196 19.10 -0.52 12.60
N LYS A 197 18.61 -0.16 11.39
CA LYS A 197 19.15 0.97 10.59
C LYS A 197 18.42 2.27 10.85
N ALA A 198 17.07 2.22 10.96
CA ALA A 198 16.26 3.43 11.08
C ALA A 198 15.81 3.73 12.53
N GLU A 199 16.12 2.86 13.50
CA GLU A 199 15.68 3.00 14.90
C GLU A 199 14.20 3.38 15.00
N VAL A 200 13.34 2.60 14.31
CA VAL A 200 11.91 2.88 14.26
C VAL A 200 11.31 2.94 15.66
N ALA A 201 10.46 3.94 15.89
CA ALA A 201 9.85 4.18 17.19
C ALA A 201 8.78 3.16 17.57
N THR A 202 7.99 2.74 16.57
CA THR A 202 6.87 1.83 16.83
C THR A 202 6.76 0.76 15.74
N VAL A 203 6.25 -0.41 16.14
CA VAL A 203 5.95 -1.53 15.26
C VAL A 203 4.48 -1.89 15.44
N MET A 204 3.74 -2.02 14.34
CA MET A 204 2.37 -2.52 14.36
C MET A 204 2.36 -3.98 13.91
N THR A 205 1.74 -4.85 14.72
CA THR A 205 1.58 -6.27 14.37
C THR A 205 0.51 -6.45 13.29
N SER A 206 0.57 -7.56 12.58
CA SER A 206 -0.39 -7.88 11.53
C SER A 206 -1.67 -8.53 12.07
N TYR A 207 -2.70 -8.61 11.23
CA TYR A 207 -3.98 -9.27 11.55
C TYR A 207 -3.90 -10.79 11.59
N ASN A 208 -3.06 -11.38 10.73
CA ASN A 208 -3.01 -12.82 10.49
C ASN A 208 -2.33 -13.58 11.63
N LEU A 209 -2.57 -14.89 11.63
CA LEU A 209 -1.73 -15.79 12.37
C LEU A 209 -0.41 -16.02 11.62
N LEU A 210 0.68 -16.14 12.34
CA LEU A 210 1.94 -16.65 11.84
C LEU A 210 2.22 -17.99 12.51
N ASN A 211 2.34 -19.07 11.72
CA ASN A 211 2.57 -20.41 12.24
C ASN A 211 1.57 -20.78 13.37
N SER A 212 0.28 -20.49 13.14
CA SER A 212 -0.85 -20.79 14.03
C SER A 212 -1.00 -19.91 15.26
N VAL A 213 -0.21 -18.82 15.41
CA VAL A 213 -0.32 -17.86 16.52
C VAL A 213 -0.58 -16.47 15.95
N HIS A 214 -1.62 -15.78 16.45
CA HIS A 214 -1.86 -14.39 16.04
C HIS A 214 -0.64 -13.51 16.30
N ALA A 215 -0.28 -12.66 15.34
CA ALA A 215 0.91 -11.83 15.42
C ALA A 215 0.91 -10.94 16.68
N SER A 216 -0.26 -10.42 17.08
CA SER A 216 -0.42 -9.61 18.29
C SER A 216 -0.14 -10.36 19.60
N GLU A 217 -0.20 -11.69 19.59
CA GLU A 217 -0.04 -12.57 20.76
C GLU A 217 1.28 -13.35 20.75
N SER A 218 2.02 -13.29 19.66
CA SER A 218 3.18 -14.14 19.42
C SER A 218 4.39 -13.72 20.27
N LYS A 219 4.80 -14.57 21.21
CA LYS A 219 6.06 -14.40 21.92
C LYS A 219 7.24 -14.38 20.95
N TYR A 220 7.24 -15.30 19.98
CA TYR A 220 8.28 -15.39 18.97
C TYR A 220 8.48 -14.05 18.23
N LEU A 221 7.40 -13.44 17.72
CA LEU A 221 7.52 -12.16 17.00
C LEU A 221 7.87 -11.01 17.94
N ASN A 222 7.10 -10.83 19.02
CA ASN A 222 7.15 -9.62 19.83
C ASN A 222 8.34 -9.58 20.80
N TYR A 223 8.88 -10.74 21.21
CA TYR A 223 10.01 -10.82 22.13
C TYR A 223 11.22 -11.45 21.49
N ASP A 224 11.16 -12.73 21.09
CA ASP A 224 12.34 -13.47 20.66
C ASP A 224 13.00 -12.80 19.42
N VAL A 225 12.19 -12.33 18.44
CA VAL A 225 12.69 -11.64 17.24
C VAL A 225 12.89 -10.15 17.47
N LEU A 226 11.81 -9.40 17.79
CA LEU A 226 11.91 -7.94 17.88
C LEU A 226 12.85 -7.47 18.98
N ARG A 227 12.67 -8.00 20.21
CA ARG A 227 13.40 -7.47 21.37
C ARG A 227 14.74 -8.15 21.60
N ASP A 228 14.76 -9.47 21.60
CA ASP A 228 15.99 -10.22 21.94
C ASP A 228 16.97 -10.26 20.76
N MET A 229 16.50 -10.59 19.54
CA MET A 229 17.36 -10.71 18.37
C MET A 229 17.71 -9.35 17.75
N TRP A 230 16.75 -8.44 17.62
CA TRP A 230 16.98 -7.16 16.97
C TRP A 230 17.21 -5.99 17.92
N GLY A 231 16.96 -6.17 19.24
CA GLY A 231 17.18 -5.15 20.26
C GLY A 231 16.15 -3.99 20.20
N PHE A 232 14.95 -4.23 19.68
CA PHE A 232 13.90 -3.22 19.62
C PHE A 232 13.47 -2.74 21.01
N LYS A 233 13.48 -1.44 21.23
CA LYS A 233 13.16 -0.82 22.51
C LYS A 233 11.87 0.00 22.51
N GLY A 234 11.30 0.20 21.34
CA GLY A 234 10.12 1.03 21.16
C GLY A 234 8.79 0.33 21.51
N LEU A 235 7.72 0.97 21.14
CA LEU A 235 6.34 0.54 21.35
C LEU A 235 5.90 -0.47 20.29
N VAL A 236 5.38 -1.62 20.71
CA VAL A 236 4.66 -2.56 19.84
C VAL A 236 3.15 -2.35 20.03
N MET A 237 2.42 -2.04 18.95
CA MET A 237 0.97 -1.91 18.99
C MET A 237 0.28 -2.97 18.13
N SER A 238 -0.97 -3.27 18.46
CA SER A 238 -1.81 -4.10 17.60
C SER A 238 -2.27 -3.31 16.37
N ASP A 239 -2.59 -3.99 15.28
CA ASP A 239 -3.53 -3.42 14.30
C ASP A 239 -4.93 -3.30 14.91
N TRP A 240 -5.84 -2.56 14.25
CA TRP A 240 -7.18 -2.26 14.78
C TRP A 240 -8.01 -3.54 14.95
N ILE A 241 -8.44 -3.82 16.21
CA ILE A 241 -9.27 -5.00 16.54
C ILE A 241 -8.55 -6.32 16.18
N SER A 242 -7.24 -6.42 16.36
CA SER A 242 -6.45 -7.62 16.04
C SER A 242 -5.93 -8.36 17.27
N CYS A 243 -6.59 -8.19 18.43
CA CYS A 243 -6.30 -8.88 19.68
C CYS A 243 -7.38 -9.95 19.97
N TYR A 244 -6.97 -11.15 20.44
CA TYR A 244 -7.90 -12.29 20.52
C TYR A 244 -7.86 -13.03 21.85
N SER A 245 -6.71 -13.11 22.54
CA SER A 245 -6.53 -13.84 23.79
C SER A 245 -5.96 -12.94 24.89
N PRO A 246 -6.79 -12.53 25.89
CA PRO A 246 -6.39 -11.54 26.89
C PRO A 246 -5.08 -11.89 27.60
N LEU A 247 -4.93 -13.13 28.07
CA LEU A 247 -3.76 -13.53 28.84
C LEU A 247 -2.50 -13.60 27.99
N ASN A 248 -2.57 -14.12 26.75
CA ASN A 248 -1.41 -14.19 25.87
C ASN A 248 -0.91 -12.78 25.51
N ILE A 249 -1.84 -11.86 25.20
CA ILE A 249 -1.48 -10.48 24.89
C ILE A 249 -0.89 -9.78 26.11
N ALA A 250 -1.53 -9.93 27.29
CA ALA A 250 -1.05 -9.32 28.52
C ALA A 250 0.36 -9.79 28.89
N THR A 251 0.71 -11.05 28.64
CA THR A 251 2.04 -11.62 28.95
C THR A 251 3.09 -11.29 27.89
N TRP A 252 2.92 -11.76 26.67
CA TRP A 252 3.94 -11.76 25.59
C TRP A 252 3.53 -11.03 24.33
N GLY A 253 2.32 -10.49 24.26
CA GLY A 253 1.82 -9.79 23.11
C GLY A 253 2.23 -8.31 23.08
N VAL A 254 1.49 -7.57 22.26
CA VAL A 254 1.70 -6.13 22.07
C VAL A 254 1.67 -5.32 23.37
N ASP A 255 2.34 -4.16 23.37
CA ASP A 255 2.32 -3.25 24.52
C ASP A 255 1.02 -2.44 24.58
N LEU A 256 0.40 -2.16 23.41
CA LEU A 256 -0.79 -1.32 23.27
C LEU A 256 -1.83 -2.00 22.38
N GLU A 257 -3.02 -2.25 22.92
CA GLU A 257 -4.15 -2.73 22.13
C GLU A 257 -4.93 -1.57 21.50
N MET A 258 -5.09 -1.56 20.17
CA MET A 258 -5.81 -0.54 19.40
C MET A 258 -7.10 -1.10 18.77
N PRO A 259 -8.13 -0.26 18.53
CA PRO A 259 -8.31 1.18 18.87
C PRO A 259 -8.70 1.45 20.32
N SER A 260 -9.17 0.43 21.03
CA SER A 260 -9.63 0.46 22.42
C SER A 260 -9.40 -0.90 23.08
N PRO A 261 -9.33 -0.99 24.39
CA PRO A 261 -9.11 -2.26 25.10
C PRO A 261 -10.36 -3.15 25.04
N ILE A 262 -10.45 -3.98 24.02
CA ILE A 262 -11.54 -4.98 23.83
C ILE A 262 -11.13 -6.30 24.46
N CYS A 263 -9.86 -6.65 24.31
CA CYS A 263 -9.28 -7.89 24.83
C CYS A 263 -8.60 -7.68 26.19
N MET A 264 -7.73 -6.69 26.30
CA MET A 264 -7.08 -6.28 27.55
C MET A 264 -7.92 -5.24 28.30
N THR A 265 -9.18 -5.53 28.63
CA THR A 265 -9.99 -4.55 29.37
C THR A 265 -9.39 -4.26 30.75
N PRO A 266 -9.44 -3.00 31.23
CA PRO A 266 -8.86 -2.64 32.52
C PRO A 266 -9.39 -3.49 33.68
N GLU A 267 -10.69 -3.80 33.69
CA GLU A 267 -11.33 -4.61 34.70
C GLU A 267 -10.75 -6.01 34.75
N LEU A 268 -10.58 -6.64 33.57
CA LEU A 268 -10.03 -7.98 33.43
C LEU A 268 -8.55 -8.04 33.83
N LEU A 269 -7.75 -7.08 33.44
CA LEU A 269 -6.33 -7.01 33.79
C LEU A 269 -6.15 -6.82 35.31
N VAL A 270 -6.93 -5.92 35.92
CA VAL A 270 -6.91 -5.72 37.38
C VAL A 270 -7.35 -6.99 38.11
N GLU A 271 -8.36 -7.71 37.64
CA GLU A 271 -8.77 -8.99 38.17
C GLU A 271 -7.65 -10.03 38.07
N TYR A 272 -7.03 -10.19 36.93
CA TYR A 272 -5.93 -11.14 36.70
C TYR A 272 -4.74 -10.88 37.62
N VAL A 273 -4.38 -9.62 37.82
CA VAL A 273 -3.30 -9.29 38.78
C VAL A 273 -3.69 -9.58 40.21
N LYS A 274 -4.89 -9.18 40.64
CA LYS A 274 -5.35 -9.39 42.02
C LYS A 274 -5.50 -10.86 42.38
N ASN A 275 -5.90 -11.71 41.43
CA ASN A 275 -6.07 -13.15 41.68
C ASN A 275 -4.80 -13.98 41.39
N GLY A 276 -3.71 -13.34 40.96
CA GLY A 276 -2.42 -13.98 40.65
C GLY A 276 -2.35 -14.72 39.34
N THR A 277 -3.32 -14.54 38.42
CA THR A 277 -3.29 -15.09 37.06
C THR A 277 -2.24 -14.39 36.19
N LEU A 278 -2.02 -13.09 36.40
CA LEU A 278 -1.05 -12.25 35.70
C LEU A 278 -0.15 -11.58 36.75
N ALA A 279 1.16 -11.65 36.58
CA ALA A 279 2.10 -10.84 37.38
C ALA A 279 2.05 -9.37 36.91
N GLU A 280 1.99 -8.41 37.84
CA GLU A 280 1.91 -6.98 37.55
C GLU A 280 3.09 -6.48 36.70
N GLU A 281 4.26 -7.13 36.84
CA GLU A 281 5.47 -6.85 36.07
C GLU A 281 5.26 -6.87 34.54
N TYR A 282 4.30 -7.64 34.03
CA TYR A 282 3.97 -7.64 32.61
C TYR A 282 3.33 -6.31 32.17
N LEU A 283 2.46 -5.74 33.01
CA LEU A 283 1.90 -4.41 32.76
C LEU A 283 2.94 -3.31 32.93
N ASP A 284 3.81 -3.42 33.94
CA ASP A 284 4.94 -2.50 34.16
C ASP A 284 5.79 -2.39 32.89
N ARG A 285 6.20 -3.52 32.34
CA ARG A 285 7.01 -3.59 31.13
C ARG A 285 6.35 -2.94 29.92
N LYS A 286 5.06 -3.19 29.70
CA LYS A 286 4.30 -2.58 28.60
C LYS A 286 4.21 -1.06 28.79
N CYS A 287 3.82 -0.60 29.96
CA CYS A 287 3.81 0.82 30.29
C CYS A 287 5.18 1.48 30.10
N GLN A 288 6.25 0.78 30.50
CA GLN A 288 7.62 1.29 30.32
C GLN A 288 7.98 1.46 28.84
N HIS A 289 7.64 0.50 27.96
CA HIS A 289 7.89 0.61 26.52
C HIS A 289 7.13 1.79 25.90
N ILE A 290 5.88 2.01 26.30
CA ILE A 290 5.10 3.14 25.84
C ILE A 290 5.74 4.46 26.30
N ILE A 291 6.04 4.59 27.60
CA ILE A 291 6.51 5.84 28.20
C ILE A 291 7.93 6.20 27.71
N GLN A 292 8.85 5.22 27.64
CA GLN A 292 10.20 5.48 27.13
C GLN A 292 10.20 5.91 25.68
N THR A 293 9.23 5.41 24.87
CA THR A 293 9.08 5.82 23.48
C THR A 293 8.57 7.27 23.39
N ILE A 294 7.66 7.67 24.27
CA ILE A 294 7.21 9.08 24.41
C ILE A 294 8.38 10.00 24.74
N PHE A 295 9.22 9.59 25.69
CA PHE A 295 10.40 10.38 26.12
C PHE A 295 11.49 10.42 25.04
N ALA A 296 11.64 9.36 24.24
CA ALA A 296 12.59 9.32 23.13
C ALA A 296 12.28 10.36 22.03
N PHE A 297 11.05 10.88 22.00
CA PHE A 297 10.60 11.93 21.06
C PHE A 297 10.29 13.27 21.75
N ASP A 298 10.59 13.41 23.04
CA ASP A 298 10.37 14.63 23.83
C ASP A 298 8.91 15.13 23.80
N PHE A 299 7.92 14.21 23.69
CA PHE A 299 6.51 14.62 23.66
C PHE A 299 6.02 15.19 24.98
N ASP A 300 6.70 14.88 26.08
CA ASP A 300 6.49 15.48 27.40
C ASP A 300 7.08 16.90 27.54
N LYS A 301 7.96 17.31 26.60
CA LYS A 301 8.71 18.59 26.71
C LYS A 301 8.29 19.64 25.69
N ARG A 302 7.56 19.25 24.64
CA ARG A 302 7.21 20.17 23.56
C ARG A 302 5.80 19.90 22.99
N PRO A 303 5.11 20.93 22.45
CA PRO A 303 3.88 20.72 21.72
C PRO A 303 4.16 20.00 20.39
N GLN A 304 3.28 19.07 20.02
CA GLN A 304 3.39 18.36 18.74
C GLN A 304 2.89 19.21 17.56
N LEU A 305 1.82 19.98 17.76
CA LEU A 305 1.31 20.90 16.75
C LEU A 305 2.30 22.04 16.50
N ASP A 306 2.75 22.17 15.27
CA ASP A 306 3.60 23.26 14.80
C ASP A 306 2.82 24.15 13.80
N LYS A 307 2.31 25.27 14.30
CA LYS A 307 1.53 26.22 13.50
C LYS A 307 2.35 27.00 12.48
N SER A 308 3.68 26.92 12.52
CA SER A 308 4.55 27.55 11.53
C SER A 308 4.58 26.77 10.20
N ILE A 309 4.20 25.49 10.24
CA ILE A 309 4.10 24.63 9.06
C ILE A 309 2.68 24.74 8.49
N PRO A 310 2.51 25.21 7.25
CA PRO A 310 1.18 25.29 6.65
C PRO A 310 0.63 23.89 6.34
N GLU A 311 -0.66 23.67 6.55
CA GLU A 311 -1.31 22.38 6.20
C GLU A 311 -1.25 22.06 4.70
N ASN A 312 -1.28 23.10 3.86
CA ASN A 312 -0.98 23.01 2.43
C ASN A 312 0.48 23.41 2.20
N ASN A 313 1.39 22.48 2.52
CA ASN A 313 2.83 22.74 2.46
C ASN A 313 3.33 22.65 1.01
N PRO A 314 3.87 23.73 0.41
CA PRO A 314 4.40 23.68 -0.96
C PRO A 314 5.58 22.72 -1.13
N TYR A 315 6.36 22.49 -0.07
CA TYR A 315 7.43 21.50 -0.08
C TYR A 315 6.88 20.08 -0.27
N SER A 316 5.83 19.73 0.47
CA SER A 316 5.15 18.44 0.37
C SER A 316 4.61 18.19 -1.04
N ASP A 317 4.00 19.21 -1.66
CA ASP A 317 3.51 19.14 -3.04
C ASP A 317 4.65 18.94 -4.07
N SER A 318 5.76 19.66 -3.89
CA SER A 318 6.95 19.49 -4.74
C SER A 318 7.55 18.09 -4.62
N VAL A 319 7.67 17.56 -3.41
CA VAL A 319 8.17 16.20 -3.17
C VAL A 319 7.24 15.15 -3.79
N ALA A 320 5.92 15.30 -3.65
CA ALA A 320 4.95 14.42 -4.28
C ALA A 320 5.08 14.39 -5.80
N LEU A 321 5.35 15.54 -6.44
CA LEU A 321 5.60 15.63 -7.88
C LEU A 321 6.90 14.91 -8.28
N GLU A 322 8.00 15.13 -7.58
CA GLU A 322 9.29 14.49 -7.91
C GLU A 322 9.21 12.97 -7.77
N ILE A 323 8.53 12.45 -6.74
CA ILE A 323 8.30 11.01 -6.59
C ILE A 323 7.46 10.49 -7.76
N SER A 324 6.39 11.20 -8.13
CA SER A 324 5.56 10.81 -9.29
C SER A 324 6.38 10.72 -10.57
N ARG A 325 7.25 11.71 -10.83
CA ARG A 325 8.17 11.73 -11.99
C ARG A 325 9.14 10.55 -11.98
N GLY A 326 9.70 10.25 -10.80
CA GLY A 326 10.69 9.19 -10.61
C GLY A 326 10.11 7.78 -10.61
N ALA A 327 8.81 7.62 -10.33
CA ALA A 327 8.15 6.35 -10.12
C ALA A 327 7.54 5.74 -11.40
N ILE A 328 7.13 6.58 -12.36
CA ILE A 328 6.47 6.10 -13.58
C ILE A 328 7.42 5.24 -14.39
N VAL A 329 7.03 4.00 -14.67
CA VAL A 329 7.81 3.03 -15.42
C VAL A 329 7.30 2.95 -16.86
N MET A 330 8.14 3.23 -17.83
CA MET A 330 7.81 2.98 -19.23
C MET A 330 8.06 1.51 -19.57
N LEU A 331 7.00 0.74 -19.79
CA LEU A 331 7.05 -0.70 -20.05
C LEU A 331 7.23 -1.01 -21.54
N LYS A 332 6.62 -0.20 -22.41
CA LYS A 332 6.70 -0.35 -23.88
C LYS A 332 6.81 1.02 -24.53
N ASN A 333 7.62 1.12 -25.58
CA ASN A 333 7.71 2.30 -26.44
C ASN A 333 8.12 1.87 -27.85
N GLN A 334 7.13 1.38 -28.60
CA GLN A 334 7.34 0.85 -29.96
C GLN A 334 7.73 1.97 -30.91
N ASP A 335 8.78 1.74 -31.72
CA ASP A 335 9.31 2.65 -32.72
C ASP A 335 9.66 4.05 -32.17
N ASN A 336 9.96 4.14 -30.86
CA ASN A 336 10.16 5.42 -30.15
C ASN A 336 8.99 6.38 -30.32
N PHE A 337 7.76 5.86 -30.25
CA PHE A 337 6.53 6.65 -30.39
C PHE A 337 6.45 7.79 -29.38
N LEU A 338 6.79 7.52 -28.12
CA LEU A 338 6.99 8.54 -27.10
C LEU A 338 8.45 9.06 -27.14
N PRO A 339 8.69 10.34 -26.86
CA PRO A 339 7.71 11.37 -26.49
C PRO A 339 7.05 12.02 -27.72
N VAL A 340 5.76 12.37 -27.58
CA VAL A 340 5.02 13.17 -28.57
C VAL A 340 5.06 14.64 -28.16
N LYS A 341 5.97 15.41 -28.76
CA LYS A 341 6.25 16.81 -28.34
C LYS A 341 5.23 17.84 -28.83
N LYS A 342 4.40 17.50 -29.80
CA LYS A 342 3.36 18.36 -30.40
C LYS A 342 2.32 17.49 -31.07
N GLY A 343 1.10 17.95 -31.19
CA GLY A 343 0.04 17.26 -31.92
C GLY A 343 -1.33 17.42 -31.23
N ASN A 344 -2.30 16.76 -31.81
CA ASN A 344 -3.63 16.62 -31.22
C ASN A 344 -3.66 15.37 -30.36
N PHE A 345 -3.93 15.54 -29.09
CA PHE A 345 -4.09 14.45 -28.15
C PHE A 345 -5.56 14.22 -27.85
N PHE A 346 -5.96 12.98 -27.75
CA PHE A 346 -7.23 12.59 -27.20
C PHE A 346 -6.96 11.82 -25.90
N VAL A 347 -7.44 12.35 -24.78
CA VAL A 347 -7.25 11.76 -23.43
C VAL A 347 -8.56 11.17 -22.97
N CYS A 348 -8.55 9.92 -22.67
CA CYS A 348 -9.77 9.16 -22.37
C CYS A 348 -9.51 7.99 -21.41
N GLY A 349 -10.57 7.28 -21.07
CA GLY A 349 -10.55 6.13 -20.19
C GLY A 349 -11.04 6.46 -18.78
N PRO A 350 -11.47 5.44 -18.02
CA PRO A 350 -12.12 5.59 -16.70
C PRO A 350 -11.26 6.31 -15.66
N ASN A 351 -9.93 6.25 -15.80
CA ASN A 351 -8.97 6.84 -14.86
C ASN A 351 -8.46 8.23 -15.30
N ALA A 352 -8.85 8.74 -16.47
CA ALA A 352 -8.32 9.98 -17.03
C ALA A 352 -8.70 11.24 -16.26
N GLY A 353 -9.91 11.27 -15.70
CA GLY A 353 -10.54 12.45 -15.08
C GLY A 353 -10.51 12.46 -13.54
N LYS A 354 -9.91 11.46 -12.90
CA LYS A 354 -9.90 11.33 -11.43
C LYS A 354 -8.48 11.16 -10.88
N ILE A 355 -8.31 11.41 -9.59
CA ILE A 355 -7.12 10.96 -8.86
C ILE A 355 -7.32 9.49 -8.52
N VAL A 356 -6.40 8.66 -9.00
CA VAL A 356 -6.45 7.21 -8.81
C VAL A 356 -5.59 6.83 -7.61
N THR A 357 -6.15 6.05 -6.69
CA THR A 357 -5.48 5.59 -5.46
C THR A 357 -6.09 4.27 -5.01
N GLY A 358 -5.38 3.52 -4.16
CA GLY A 358 -5.94 2.41 -3.42
C GLY A 358 -6.87 2.88 -2.29
N GLY A 359 -7.66 1.96 -1.74
CA GLY A 359 -8.63 2.21 -0.68
C GLY A 359 -8.16 1.77 0.71
N GLY A 360 -9.05 1.85 1.70
CA GLY A 360 -8.77 1.46 3.09
C GLY A 360 -8.01 2.53 3.87
N SER A 361 -7.19 2.11 4.82
CA SER A 361 -6.40 3.00 5.69
C SER A 361 -5.36 3.83 4.92
N GLY A 362 -4.90 3.37 3.76
CA GLY A 362 -4.01 4.14 2.87
C GLY A 362 -4.66 5.29 2.12
N PHE A 363 -6.01 5.42 2.12
CA PHE A 363 -6.70 6.48 1.39
C PHE A 363 -6.58 7.85 2.07
N VAL A 364 -6.22 8.87 1.30
CA VAL A 364 -6.14 10.28 1.75
C VAL A 364 -6.90 11.17 0.79
N THR A 365 -7.71 12.09 1.31
CA THR A 365 -8.35 13.12 0.48
C THR A 365 -7.32 14.20 0.13
N PRO A 366 -6.97 14.38 -1.17
CA PRO A 366 -5.90 15.29 -1.56
C PRO A 366 -6.29 16.75 -1.42
N ILE A 367 -5.28 17.61 -1.15
CA ILE A 367 -5.43 19.08 -1.16
C ILE A 367 -5.51 19.57 -2.60
N ILE A 368 -4.65 19.05 -3.47
CA ILE A 368 -4.55 19.39 -4.89
C ILE A 368 -4.95 18.17 -5.71
N THR A 369 -5.54 18.40 -6.87
CA THR A 369 -5.90 17.34 -7.79
C THR A 369 -5.38 17.68 -9.19
N SER A 370 -4.33 16.97 -9.62
CA SER A 370 -3.85 17.03 -10.99
C SER A 370 -4.19 15.71 -11.69
N THR A 371 -5.31 15.67 -12.40
CA THR A 371 -5.69 14.52 -13.22
C THR A 371 -4.96 14.54 -14.56
N VAL A 372 -4.86 13.40 -15.24
CA VAL A 372 -4.20 13.33 -16.57
C VAL A 372 -4.90 14.27 -17.55
N SER A 373 -6.22 14.29 -17.52
CA SER A 373 -7.02 15.17 -18.36
C SER A 373 -6.74 16.66 -18.15
N GLN A 374 -6.69 17.08 -16.88
CA GLN A 374 -6.39 18.49 -16.54
C GLN A 374 -4.96 18.86 -16.92
N ALA A 375 -4.00 18.01 -16.61
CA ALA A 375 -2.59 18.28 -16.88
C ALA A 375 -2.31 18.34 -18.38
N MET A 376 -2.82 17.42 -19.18
CA MET A 376 -2.65 17.42 -20.63
C MET A 376 -3.23 18.66 -21.30
N THR A 377 -4.35 19.21 -20.81
CA THR A 377 -4.94 20.46 -21.34
C THR A 377 -4.13 21.71 -20.98
N SER A 378 -3.31 21.65 -19.94
CA SER A 378 -2.59 22.82 -19.39
C SER A 378 -1.07 22.82 -19.68
N ILE A 379 -0.50 21.69 -20.11
CA ILE A 379 0.96 21.52 -20.15
C ILE A 379 1.66 22.34 -21.25
N ASP A 380 1.06 22.47 -22.41
CA ASP A 380 1.59 23.28 -23.55
C ASP A 380 0.43 23.74 -24.43
N LYS A 381 0.45 25.02 -24.87
CA LYS A 381 -0.51 25.57 -25.84
C LYS A 381 -0.49 24.87 -27.21
N LYS A 382 0.54 24.07 -27.48
CA LYS A 382 0.70 23.26 -28.72
C LYS A 382 0.00 21.90 -28.61
N VAL A 383 -0.47 21.53 -27.42
CA VAL A 383 -1.21 20.29 -27.13
C VAL A 383 -2.68 20.64 -27.04
N LYS A 384 -3.49 20.08 -27.92
CA LYS A 384 -4.95 20.15 -27.84
C LYS A 384 -5.43 18.84 -27.27
N ALA A 385 -5.85 18.83 -26.02
CA ALA A 385 -6.42 17.66 -25.38
C ALA A 385 -7.95 17.78 -25.34
N THR A 386 -8.63 16.75 -25.79
CA THR A 386 -10.06 16.57 -25.59
C THR A 386 -10.26 15.51 -24.53
N VAL A 387 -11.14 15.75 -23.57
CA VAL A 387 -11.38 14.91 -22.39
C VAL A 387 -12.80 14.41 -22.40
N ILE A 388 -13.02 13.15 -22.02
CA ILE A 388 -14.33 12.61 -21.70
C ILE A 388 -14.58 12.82 -20.22
N SER A 389 -15.74 13.42 -19.88
CA SER A 389 -16.18 13.51 -18.49
C SER A 389 -16.81 12.18 -18.05
N ASP A 390 -16.52 11.78 -16.82
CA ASP A 390 -17.13 10.63 -16.15
C ASP A 390 -18.67 10.75 -16.18
N LYS A 391 -19.35 9.67 -16.57
CA LYS A 391 -20.81 9.64 -16.72
C LYS A 391 -21.51 8.88 -15.59
N ALA A 392 -20.76 8.51 -14.52
CA ALA A 392 -21.36 7.83 -13.38
C ALA A 392 -22.46 8.69 -12.74
N LYS A 393 -23.65 8.11 -12.53
CA LYS A 393 -24.79 8.76 -11.91
C LYS A 393 -25.19 8.03 -10.64
N THR A 394 -25.43 8.74 -9.57
CA THR A 394 -26.03 8.19 -8.33
C THR A 394 -27.55 8.10 -8.39
N LYS A 395 -28.15 8.57 -9.49
CA LYS A 395 -29.58 8.60 -9.72
C LYS A 395 -29.86 8.53 -11.22
N ILE A 396 -30.85 7.75 -11.62
CA ILE A 396 -31.41 7.73 -12.97
C ILE A 396 -32.81 8.35 -12.95
N ASP A 397 -33.24 8.89 -14.08
CA ASP A 397 -34.58 9.44 -14.23
C ASP A 397 -35.61 8.30 -14.20
N GLY A 398 -36.79 8.58 -13.65
CA GLY A 398 -37.88 7.62 -13.64
C GLY A 398 -37.81 6.53 -12.57
N MET A 399 -37.11 6.78 -11.43
CA MET A 399 -37.16 5.91 -10.23
C MET A 399 -38.41 6.21 -9.42
N TYR A 400 -39.12 5.16 -9.00
CA TYR A 400 -40.34 5.25 -8.20
C TYR A 400 -40.27 4.30 -7.00
N ALA A 401 -40.75 4.76 -5.84
CA ALA A 401 -40.76 4.00 -4.60
C ALA A 401 -41.83 2.91 -4.54
N ASP A 402 -42.79 2.95 -5.46
CA ASP A 402 -43.90 2.01 -5.53
C ASP A 402 -44.05 1.41 -6.93
N ARG A 403 -44.56 0.19 -6.99
CA ARG A 403 -44.78 -0.56 -8.25
C ARG A 403 -45.76 0.12 -9.22
N SER A 404 -46.69 0.92 -8.71
CA SER A 404 -47.60 1.68 -9.56
C SER A 404 -46.95 2.90 -10.21
N MET A 405 -45.68 3.19 -9.87
CA MET A 405 -44.89 4.34 -10.33
C MET A 405 -45.59 5.68 -10.06
N SER A 406 -46.20 5.79 -8.88
CA SER A 406 -46.91 7.01 -8.46
C SER A 406 -46.07 7.87 -7.48
N ILE A 407 -45.14 7.30 -6.77
CA ILE A 407 -44.33 7.97 -5.77
C ILE A 407 -42.86 8.04 -6.27
N PRO A 408 -42.38 9.19 -6.75
CA PRO A 408 -40.99 9.31 -7.21
C PRO A 408 -39.98 9.04 -6.09
N GLY A 409 -38.90 8.27 -6.39
CA GLY A 409 -37.83 8.00 -5.48
C GLY A 409 -37.61 6.52 -5.16
N VAL A 410 -37.05 6.25 -4.01
CA VAL A 410 -36.65 4.93 -3.49
C VAL A 410 -37.30 4.70 -2.13
N SER A 411 -38.07 3.62 -1.99
CA SER A 411 -38.59 3.20 -0.69
C SER A 411 -37.46 2.68 0.20
N VAL A 412 -37.34 3.20 1.40
CA VAL A 412 -36.30 2.82 2.37
C VAL A 412 -36.95 2.24 3.62
N GLU A 413 -36.52 1.06 4.01
CA GLU A 413 -36.89 0.41 5.27
C GLU A 413 -35.63 0.27 6.12
N LEU A 414 -35.67 0.71 7.38
CA LEU A 414 -34.59 0.57 8.36
C LEU A 414 -35.00 -0.37 9.48
N TYR A 415 -34.06 -1.22 9.89
CA TYR A 415 -34.22 -2.19 10.97
C TYR A 415 -33.19 -1.94 12.07
N SER A 416 -33.58 -2.11 13.35
CA SER A 416 -32.67 -1.97 14.50
C SER A 416 -31.81 -3.23 14.77
N ASN A 417 -31.70 -4.11 13.80
CA ASN A 417 -30.86 -5.31 13.80
C ASN A 417 -30.05 -5.41 12.50
N VAL A 418 -29.15 -6.37 12.41
CA VAL A 418 -28.24 -6.54 11.25
C VAL A 418 -28.71 -7.61 10.26
N ASN A 419 -29.91 -8.15 10.43
CA ASN A 419 -30.38 -9.31 9.66
C ASN A 419 -31.65 -9.03 8.84
N LEU A 420 -32.19 -7.81 8.82
CA LEU A 420 -33.51 -7.44 8.23
C LEU A 420 -34.68 -8.19 8.86
N GLU A 421 -34.60 -8.51 10.15
CA GLU A 421 -35.61 -9.30 10.88
C GLU A 421 -36.70 -8.42 11.53
N GLY A 422 -37.93 -8.91 11.54
CA GLY A 422 -39.07 -8.23 12.12
C GLY A 422 -39.64 -7.10 11.28
N GLU A 423 -40.40 -6.21 11.90
CA GLU A 423 -40.92 -5.02 11.24
C GLU A 423 -39.86 -3.92 11.20
N PRO A 424 -39.72 -3.19 10.07
CA PRO A 424 -38.82 -2.03 10.02
C PRO A 424 -39.26 -0.95 11.01
N VAL A 425 -38.30 -0.41 11.73
CA VAL A 425 -38.53 0.66 12.70
C VAL A 425 -38.69 2.04 12.05
N SER A 426 -38.30 2.19 10.80
CA SER A 426 -38.53 3.40 9.99
C SER A 426 -38.82 3.05 8.54
N ARG A 427 -39.76 3.80 7.93
CA ARG A 427 -40.06 3.75 6.49
C ARG A 427 -40.12 5.18 5.96
N TYR A 428 -39.36 5.47 4.89
CA TYR A 428 -39.40 6.77 4.19
C TYR A 428 -39.07 6.61 2.72
N VAL A 429 -39.19 7.70 1.96
CA VAL A 429 -38.81 7.75 0.55
C VAL A 429 -37.60 8.66 0.41
N SER A 430 -36.54 8.13 -0.22
CA SER A 430 -35.31 8.86 -0.56
C SER A 430 -35.32 9.16 -2.07
N ASP A 431 -34.53 10.12 -2.49
CA ASP A 431 -34.35 10.42 -3.92
C ASP A 431 -33.36 9.48 -4.61
N LYS A 432 -32.61 8.69 -3.86
CA LYS A 432 -31.61 7.72 -4.34
C LYS A 432 -31.34 6.63 -3.31
N VAL A 433 -30.66 5.57 -3.72
CA VAL A 433 -30.10 4.55 -2.79
C VAL A 433 -28.87 5.13 -2.15
N PHE A 434 -29.02 5.62 -0.92
CA PHE A 434 -27.93 6.24 -0.19
C PHE A 434 -28.15 6.18 1.32
N LEU A 435 -27.09 5.87 2.09
CA LEU A 435 -27.04 6.06 3.53
C LEU A 435 -25.69 6.68 3.93
N SER A 436 -25.71 7.55 4.92
CA SER A 436 -24.50 8.07 5.57
C SER A 436 -24.82 8.40 7.02
N GLY A 437 -24.21 7.67 7.95
CA GLY A 437 -24.52 7.80 9.37
C GLY A 437 -25.97 7.41 9.71
N LYS A 438 -26.60 8.12 10.65
CA LYS A 438 -28.02 7.96 10.99
C LYS A 438 -28.85 8.93 10.14
N PRO A 439 -29.76 8.44 9.26
CA PRO A 439 -30.65 9.31 8.51
C PRO A 439 -31.51 10.17 9.43
N ALA A 440 -31.86 11.38 8.98
CA ALA A 440 -32.73 12.30 9.73
C ALA A 440 -34.15 11.74 9.92
N GLU A 441 -34.61 10.93 8.98
CA GLU A 441 -35.90 10.25 8.97
C GLU A 441 -35.92 8.99 9.84
N ALA A 442 -34.76 8.57 10.38
CA ALA A 442 -34.69 7.36 11.19
C ALA A 442 -35.28 7.55 12.59
N HIS A 443 -36.08 6.57 13.02
CA HIS A 443 -36.60 6.50 14.39
C HIS A 443 -35.47 6.56 15.44
N GLU A 444 -35.78 7.03 16.64
CA GLU A 444 -34.78 7.18 17.71
C GLU A 444 -34.06 5.86 18.07
N ASP A 445 -34.74 4.72 17.94
CA ASP A 445 -34.18 3.39 18.21
C ASP A 445 -33.16 2.91 17.16
N VAL A 446 -33.00 3.62 16.04
CA VAL A 446 -31.99 3.27 15.03
C VAL A 446 -30.61 3.74 15.49
N VAL A 447 -29.68 2.80 15.64
CA VAL A 447 -28.28 3.05 15.93
C VAL A 447 -27.47 2.88 14.65
N ALA A 448 -26.83 3.94 14.18
CA ALA A 448 -26.09 3.94 12.90
C ALA A 448 -25.00 2.85 12.81
N SER A 449 -24.36 2.52 13.93
CA SER A 449 -23.34 1.47 13.98
C SER A 449 -23.91 0.04 14.10
N ARG A 450 -25.24 -0.14 14.12
CA ARG A 450 -25.86 -1.47 14.22
C ARG A 450 -27.28 -1.47 13.63
N LEU A 451 -27.35 -1.49 12.31
CA LEU A 451 -28.62 -1.47 11.58
C LEU A 451 -28.55 -2.35 10.33
N SER A 452 -29.72 -2.65 9.78
CA SER A 452 -29.82 -3.08 8.38
C SER A 452 -30.89 -2.27 7.65
N SER A 453 -30.80 -2.25 6.33
CA SER A 453 -31.70 -1.47 5.47
C SER A 453 -32.07 -2.22 4.19
N ARG A 454 -33.27 -1.97 3.71
CA ARG A 454 -33.73 -2.38 2.37
C ARG A 454 -34.15 -1.15 1.61
N HIS A 455 -33.64 -1.01 0.40
CA HIS A 455 -33.92 0.06 -0.53
C HIS A 455 -34.57 -0.54 -1.77
N THR A 456 -35.78 -0.13 -2.08
CA THR A 456 -36.56 -0.66 -3.22
C THR A 456 -36.97 0.45 -4.15
N PHE A 457 -36.77 0.29 -5.44
CA PHE A 457 -37.32 1.18 -6.45
C PHE A 457 -37.74 0.42 -7.70
N TYR A 458 -38.63 1.06 -8.44
CA TYR A 458 -39.13 0.59 -9.71
C TYR A 458 -38.78 1.60 -10.80
N PHE A 459 -38.47 1.12 -12.00
CA PHE A 459 -38.26 1.98 -13.15
C PHE A 459 -38.58 1.25 -14.45
N THR A 460 -38.91 2.03 -15.49
CA THR A 460 -39.15 1.51 -16.83
C THR A 460 -38.29 2.33 -17.80
N PRO A 461 -37.26 1.76 -18.39
CA PRO A 461 -36.41 2.49 -19.33
C PRO A 461 -37.17 2.79 -20.63
N GLU A 462 -36.96 3.98 -21.20
CA GLU A 462 -37.57 4.38 -22.48
C GLU A 462 -36.85 3.75 -23.69
N VAL A 463 -35.56 3.40 -23.51
CA VAL A 463 -34.73 2.76 -24.52
C VAL A 463 -34.00 1.56 -23.89
N ASP A 464 -33.56 0.62 -24.71
CA ASP A 464 -32.67 -0.43 -24.24
C ASP A 464 -31.39 0.22 -23.66
N VAL A 465 -31.03 -0.12 -22.42
CA VAL A 465 -29.87 0.47 -21.74
C VAL A 465 -29.16 -0.59 -20.91
N THR A 466 -27.85 -0.64 -21.02
CA THR A 466 -26.98 -1.43 -20.14
C THR A 466 -26.41 -0.52 -19.05
N TYR A 467 -26.56 -0.90 -17.79
CA TYR A 467 -25.91 -0.24 -16.66
C TYR A 467 -24.91 -1.18 -15.99
N VAL A 468 -23.76 -0.62 -15.63
CA VAL A 468 -22.87 -1.20 -14.66
C VAL A 468 -23.27 -0.65 -13.29
N LEU A 469 -23.93 -1.48 -12.50
CA LEU A 469 -24.44 -1.15 -11.17
C LEU A 469 -23.33 -1.41 -10.16
N LYS A 470 -22.86 -0.36 -9.49
CA LYS A 470 -21.83 -0.42 -8.46
C LYS A 470 -22.45 -0.08 -7.12
N ILE A 471 -22.32 -0.98 -6.15
CA ILE A 471 -22.83 -0.77 -4.80
C ILE A 471 -21.67 -0.70 -3.84
N ASN A 472 -21.59 0.40 -3.11
CA ASN A 472 -20.66 0.60 -2.02
C ASN A 472 -21.43 0.52 -0.71
N GLY A 473 -21.10 -0.40 0.17
CA GLY A 473 -21.80 -0.55 1.45
C GLY A 473 -20.87 -0.98 2.59
N ASN A 474 -21.13 -0.50 3.77
CA ASN A 474 -20.44 -0.90 5.00
C ASN A 474 -21.47 -1.49 6.00
N ASP A 475 -21.42 -2.76 6.37
CA ASP A 475 -20.47 -3.83 6.11
C ASP A 475 -20.87 -4.69 4.90
N GLY A 476 -22.02 -5.35 4.96
CA GLY A 476 -22.48 -6.25 3.91
C GLY A 476 -23.59 -5.63 3.05
N CYS A 477 -23.56 -5.94 1.77
CA CYS A 477 -24.61 -5.57 0.84
C CYS A 477 -24.93 -6.72 -0.11
N ARG A 478 -26.15 -6.70 -0.66
CA ARG A 478 -26.59 -7.61 -1.71
C ARG A 478 -27.66 -6.94 -2.57
N PHE A 479 -27.83 -7.44 -3.76
CA PHE A 479 -28.53 -6.73 -4.83
C PHE A 479 -29.38 -7.67 -5.65
N TYR A 480 -30.64 -7.28 -5.90
CA TYR A 480 -31.64 -8.06 -6.62
C TYR A 480 -32.25 -7.24 -7.75
N ILE A 481 -32.59 -7.91 -8.86
CA ILE A 481 -33.44 -7.40 -9.93
C ILE A 481 -34.58 -8.38 -10.14
N ASN A 482 -35.81 -7.89 -10.06
CA ASN A 482 -37.03 -8.69 -10.20
C ASN A 482 -37.06 -9.93 -9.28
N GLY A 483 -36.57 -9.77 -8.04
CA GLY A 483 -36.48 -10.84 -7.03
C GLY A 483 -35.32 -11.82 -7.22
N GLU A 484 -34.53 -11.73 -8.28
CA GLU A 484 -33.36 -12.57 -8.52
C GLU A 484 -32.11 -11.92 -7.93
N LEU A 485 -31.35 -12.65 -7.10
CA LEU A 485 -30.07 -12.19 -6.56
C LEU A 485 -29.05 -12.06 -7.68
N LYS A 486 -28.51 -10.85 -7.89
CA LYS A 486 -27.52 -10.59 -8.93
C LYS A 486 -26.09 -10.57 -8.41
N ASP A 487 -25.87 -10.03 -7.20
CA ASP A 487 -24.57 -10.04 -6.56
C ASP A 487 -24.71 -9.91 -5.04
N SER A 488 -23.69 -10.38 -4.29
CA SER A 488 -23.73 -10.39 -2.84
C SER A 488 -22.33 -10.34 -2.20
N ALA A 489 -22.17 -9.38 -1.31
CA ALA A 489 -21.10 -9.33 -0.32
C ALA A 489 -21.67 -9.48 1.10
N TRP A 490 -22.76 -10.21 1.27
CA TRP A 490 -23.42 -10.45 2.57
C TRP A 490 -22.57 -11.35 3.46
N GLY A 491 -22.49 -11.05 4.75
CA GLY A 491 -21.66 -11.78 5.72
C GLY A 491 -20.20 -11.31 5.78
N ARG A 492 -19.86 -10.21 5.14
CA ARG A 492 -18.53 -9.58 5.21
C ARG A 492 -18.58 -8.36 6.13
N ASP A 493 -17.52 -8.11 6.86
CA ASP A 493 -17.36 -6.91 7.68
C ASP A 493 -16.41 -5.94 6.94
N SER A 494 -16.60 -4.64 7.12
CA SER A 494 -15.95 -3.54 6.40
C SER A 494 -16.59 -3.17 5.05
N TRP A 495 -16.14 -2.05 4.47
CA TRP A 495 -16.64 -1.54 3.20
C TRP A 495 -16.56 -2.58 2.08
N GLN A 496 -17.71 -2.86 1.47
CA GLN A 496 -17.87 -3.78 0.35
C GLN A 496 -18.19 -3.01 -0.93
N TYR A 497 -17.70 -3.55 -2.04
CA TYR A 497 -17.98 -3.04 -3.38
C TYR A 497 -18.42 -4.24 -4.21
N ILE A 498 -19.66 -4.19 -4.70
CA ILE A 498 -20.15 -5.17 -5.66
C ILE A 498 -20.47 -4.46 -6.97
N THR A 499 -20.23 -5.16 -8.09
CA THR A 499 -20.39 -4.60 -9.43
C THR A 499 -21.07 -5.61 -10.32
N THR A 500 -22.20 -5.22 -10.90
CA THR A 500 -22.99 -6.06 -11.78
C THR A 500 -23.39 -5.30 -13.04
N GLU A 501 -23.09 -5.86 -14.21
CA GLU A 501 -23.61 -5.36 -15.48
C GLU A 501 -24.98 -5.97 -15.76
N TYR A 502 -25.96 -5.15 -16.17
CA TYR A 502 -27.30 -5.60 -16.47
C TYR A 502 -27.92 -4.86 -17.66
N ASP A 503 -28.53 -5.63 -18.59
CA ASP A 503 -29.23 -5.13 -19.77
C ASP A 503 -30.70 -4.90 -19.46
N PHE A 504 -31.12 -3.65 -19.36
CA PHE A 504 -32.49 -3.25 -19.16
C PHE A 504 -33.17 -3.00 -20.51
N LYS A 505 -34.33 -3.60 -20.74
CA LYS A 505 -35.06 -3.50 -22.00
C LYS A 505 -36.14 -2.42 -21.94
N ALA A 506 -36.25 -1.65 -23.02
CA ALA A 506 -37.23 -0.58 -23.17
C ALA A 506 -38.66 -1.07 -22.90
N GLY A 507 -39.41 -0.29 -22.16
CA GLY A 507 -40.81 -0.58 -21.85
C GLY A 507 -41.05 -1.68 -20.82
N HIS A 508 -40.02 -2.35 -20.29
CA HIS A 508 -40.14 -3.33 -19.22
C HIS A 508 -39.97 -2.65 -17.87
N GLN A 509 -40.89 -2.93 -16.93
CA GLN A 509 -40.77 -2.47 -15.56
C GLN A 509 -39.85 -3.41 -14.78
N TYR A 510 -38.88 -2.84 -14.08
CA TYR A 510 -37.95 -3.53 -13.23
C TYR A 510 -38.13 -3.12 -11.77
N GLU A 511 -38.10 -4.12 -10.88
CA GLU A 511 -37.96 -3.93 -9.45
C GLU A 511 -36.46 -4.11 -9.09
N VAL A 512 -35.88 -3.11 -8.45
CA VAL A 512 -34.49 -3.17 -7.96
C VAL A 512 -34.50 -3.06 -6.45
N VAL A 513 -33.85 -4.03 -5.79
CA VAL A 513 -33.73 -4.06 -4.32
C VAL A 513 -32.27 -4.13 -3.93
N VAL A 514 -31.84 -3.21 -3.07
CA VAL A 514 -30.53 -3.21 -2.43
C VAL A 514 -30.72 -3.41 -0.93
N GLU A 515 -30.11 -4.45 -0.40
CA GLU A 515 -30.11 -4.73 1.04
C GLU A 515 -28.70 -4.50 1.58
N HIS A 516 -28.63 -4.00 2.81
CA HIS A 516 -27.40 -3.62 3.46
C HIS A 516 -27.50 -3.83 4.96
N TYR A 517 -26.36 -4.12 5.61
CA TYR A 517 -26.24 -4.04 7.05
C TYR A 517 -24.90 -3.41 7.48
N ASN A 518 -24.93 -2.79 8.66
CA ASN A 518 -23.77 -2.29 9.38
C ASN A 518 -23.71 -2.90 10.78
N ARG A 519 -22.59 -3.55 11.16
CA ARG A 519 -22.34 -4.16 12.47
C ARG A 519 -21.49 -3.28 13.39
N GLY A 520 -20.87 -2.27 12.85
CA GLY A 520 -19.98 -1.38 13.60
C GLY A 520 -19.40 -0.27 12.69
N GLY A 521 -18.82 0.76 13.31
CA GLY A 521 -18.19 1.85 12.59
C GLY A 521 -19.17 2.78 11.88
N THR A 522 -18.67 3.41 10.81
CA THR A 522 -19.44 4.40 10.03
C THR A 522 -20.41 3.71 9.08
N ASN A 523 -21.70 3.99 9.23
CA ASN A 523 -22.71 3.50 8.30
C ASN A 523 -22.59 4.20 6.95
N GLY A 524 -22.66 3.42 5.88
CA GLY A 524 -22.64 3.95 4.51
C GLY A 524 -23.19 2.97 3.48
N LEU A 525 -23.97 3.48 2.54
CA LEU A 525 -24.47 2.74 1.37
C LEU A 525 -24.64 3.71 0.21
N GLU A 526 -24.22 3.32 -0.98
CA GLU A 526 -24.46 4.06 -2.22
C GLU A 526 -24.60 3.11 -3.41
N LEU A 527 -25.61 3.33 -4.25
CA LEU A 527 -25.74 2.71 -5.57
C LEU A 527 -25.36 3.72 -6.64
N ILE A 528 -24.46 3.32 -7.51
CA ILE A 528 -24.00 4.09 -8.66
C ILE A 528 -24.45 3.38 -9.94
N PHE A 529 -25.08 4.12 -10.84
CA PHE A 529 -25.40 3.70 -12.20
C PHE A 529 -24.29 4.22 -13.11
N ASP A 530 -23.47 3.33 -13.60
CA ASP A 530 -22.46 3.62 -14.59
C ASP A 530 -22.94 3.11 -15.95
N SER A 531 -22.59 3.80 -17.02
CA SER A 531 -22.82 3.26 -18.35
C SER A 531 -21.58 2.52 -18.80
N PRO A 532 -21.69 1.40 -19.52
CA PRO A 532 -20.53 0.83 -20.20
C PRO A 532 -19.89 1.97 -21.00
N VAL A 533 -18.63 2.25 -20.73
CA VAL A 533 -17.92 3.36 -21.39
C VAL A 533 -17.64 2.91 -22.80
N LEU A 534 -18.60 3.03 -23.69
CA LEU A 534 -18.42 2.83 -25.13
C LEU A 534 -18.06 4.18 -25.77
N VAL A 535 -17.13 4.14 -26.71
CA VAL A 535 -16.79 5.29 -27.54
C VAL A 535 -18.03 5.70 -28.36
N ASN A 536 -18.54 6.90 -28.13
CA ASN A 536 -19.65 7.44 -28.93
C ASN A 536 -19.16 8.00 -30.28
N GLU A 537 -20.08 8.28 -31.21
CA GLU A 537 -19.75 8.78 -32.57
C GLU A 537 -18.87 10.06 -32.55
N SER A 538 -19.17 11.02 -31.67
CA SER A 538 -18.40 12.25 -31.54
C SER A 538 -16.98 12.00 -31.01
N GLU A 539 -16.80 11.02 -30.16
CA GLU A 539 -15.51 10.60 -29.64
C GLU A 539 -14.72 9.82 -30.70
N ALA A 540 -15.39 8.96 -31.45
CA ALA A 540 -14.77 8.19 -32.53
C ALA A 540 -14.09 9.07 -33.58
N GLU A 541 -14.75 10.17 -33.99
CA GLU A 541 -14.16 11.14 -34.94
C GLU A 541 -12.91 11.83 -34.37
N LYS A 542 -12.92 12.16 -33.08
CA LYS A 542 -11.76 12.78 -32.39
C LYS A 542 -10.62 11.81 -32.20
N ILE A 543 -10.92 10.53 -31.87
CA ILE A 543 -9.92 9.46 -31.76
C ILE A 543 -9.22 9.25 -33.10
N LYS A 544 -9.99 9.14 -34.20
CA LYS A 544 -9.41 9.00 -35.55
C LYS A 544 -8.54 10.18 -35.98
N ALA A 545 -8.88 11.39 -35.52
CA ALA A 545 -8.15 12.61 -35.85
C ALA A 545 -6.97 12.91 -34.92
N ALA A 546 -6.76 12.13 -33.88
CA ALA A 546 -5.70 12.34 -32.90
C ALA A 546 -4.36 11.79 -33.38
N ASP A 547 -3.29 12.58 -33.17
CA ASP A 547 -1.90 12.13 -33.39
C ASP A 547 -1.46 11.15 -32.29
N CYS A 548 -2.10 11.24 -31.09
CA CYS A 548 -1.84 10.37 -29.96
C CYS A 548 -3.13 10.23 -29.11
N VAL A 549 -3.54 9.00 -28.86
CA VAL A 549 -4.66 8.68 -27.98
C VAL A 549 -4.09 8.16 -26.65
N VAL A 550 -4.35 8.86 -25.55
CA VAL A 550 -3.93 8.49 -24.21
C VAL A 550 -5.10 7.84 -23.48
N VAL A 551 -5.01 6.54 -23.23
CA VAL A 551 -6.05 5.75 -22.57
C VAL A 551 -5.62 5.44 -21.14
N CYS A 552 -6.35 6.00 -20.16
CA CYS A 552 -6.07 5.80 -18.73
C CYS A 552 -7.01 4.73 -18.17
N ILE A 553 -6.44 3.58 -17.81
CA ILE A 553 -7.15 2.40 -17.29
C ILE A 553 -6.40 1.82 -16.08
N GLY A 554 -7.00 0.90 -15.36
CA GLY A 554 -6.33 0.25 -14.23
C GLY A 554 -7.28 -0.07 -13.09
N HIS A 555 -6.70 -0.48 -11.99
CA HIS A 555 -7.40 -0.61 -10.72
C HIS A 555 -7.52 0.75 -10.01
N ASP A 556 -8.38 0.80 -8.99
CA ASP A 556 -8.57 1.95 -8.11
C ASP A 556 -9.04 1.50 -6.71
N ASN A 557 -9.48 2.43 -5.88
CA ASN A 557 -9.95 2.16 -4.52
C ASN A 557 -11.22 1.29 -4.43
N THR A 558 -11.85 0.96 -5.53
CA THR A 558 -12.97 0.00 -5.55
C THR A 558 -12.49 -1.44 -5.64
N SER A 559 -11.36 -1.68 -6.30
CA SER A 559 -10.79 -3.01 -6.55
C SER A 559 -9.52 -3.31 -5.74
N GLU A 560 -8.70 -2.32 -5.39
CA GLU A 560 -7.52 -2.48 -4.55
C GLU A 560 -7.67 -1.75 -3.23
N LYS A 561 -7.84 -2.50 -2.16
CA LYS A 561 -8.06 -1.96 -0.83
C LYS A 561 -7.81 -2.97 0.27
N GLU A 562 -7.80 -2.48 1.47
CA GLU A 562 -7.77 -3.26 2.70
C GLU A 562 -8.96 -4.22 2.80
N ASN A 563 -8.72 -5.41 3.35
CA ASN A 563 -9.68 -6.50 3.55
C ASN A 563 -10.28 -7.08 2.25
N HIS A 564 -9.58 -6.91 1.13
CA HIS A 564 -10.02 -7.37 -0.18
C HIS A 564 -8.83 -7.77 -1.07
N ASP A 565 -8.84 -8.99 -1.58
CA ASP A 565 -7.93 -9.41 -2.63
C ASP A 565 -8.54 -9.07 -4.00
N ARG A 566 -7.71 -8.60 -4.94
CA ARG A 566 -8.13 -8.20 -6.28
C ARG A 566 -7.95 -9.31 -7.32
N THR A 567 -8.45 -9.08 -8.51
CA THR A 567 -8.15 -9.88 -9.70
C THR A 567 -6.81 -9.47 -10.32
N PHE A 568 -6.18 -10.37 -11.07
CA PHE A 568 -5.00 -10.05 -11.89
C PHE A 568 -5.40 -9.30 -13.16
N GLU A 569 -6.57 -9.62 -13.68
CA GLU A 569 -7.17 -8.98 -14.84
C GLU A 569 -7.66 -7.56 -14.49
N LEU A 570 -7.62 -6.68 -15.48
CA LEU A 570 -8.29 -5.38 -15.41
C LEU A 570 -9.83 -5.56 -15.30
N PRO A 571 -10.55 -4.58 -14.76
CA PRO A 571 -11.99 -4.54 -14.87
C PRO A 571 -12.43 -4.71 -16.35
N LYS A 572 -13.43 -5.57 -16.58
CA LYS A 572 -13.88 -5.96 -17.92
C LYS A 572 -14.22 -4.73 -18.80
N GLU A 573 -14.88 -3.75 -18.20
CA GLU A 573 -15.26 -2.51 -18.85
C GLU A 573 -14.06 -1.67 -19.31
N HIS A 574 -12.92 -1.75 -18.61
CA HIS A 574 -11.69 -1.07 -19.01
C HIS A 574 -11.07 -1.70 -20.27
N ILE A 575 -11.12 -3.03 -20.35
CA ILE A 575 -10.61 -3.78 -21.52
C ILE A 575 -11.52 -3.55 -22.74
N GLU A 576 -12.82 -3.57 -22.57
CA GLU A 576 -13.79 -3.33 -23.65
C GLU A 576 -13.65 -1.91 -24.20
N TYR A 577 -13.47 -0.93 -23.30
CA TYR A 577 -13.20 0.44 -23.71
C TYR A 577 -11.89 0.55 -24.50
N LEU A 578 -10.79 -0.02 -24.01
CA LEU A 578 -9.51 -0.03 -24.71
C LEU A 578 -9.66 -0.65 -26.11
N ARG A 579 -10.34 -1.79 -26.23
CA ARG A 579 -10.59 -2.44 -27.52
C ARG A 579 -11.39 -1.57 -28.49
N SER A 580 -12.37 -0.82 -27.97
CA SER A 580 -13.15 0.11 -28.80
C SER A 580 -12.30 1.28 -29.33
N VAL A 581 -11.32 1.74 -28.55
CA VAL A 581 -10.34 2.76 -28.99
C VAL A 581 -9.38 2.18 -30.03
N LEU A 582 -8.85 0.97 -29.78
CA LEU A 582 -7.92 0.29 -30.69
C LEU A 582 -8.56 -0.01 -32.06
N ALA A 583 -9.87 -0.22 -32.12
CA ALA A 583 -10.57 -0.36 -33.39
C ALA A 583 -10.59 0.93 -34.24
N LEU A 584 -10.23 2.09 -33.68
CA LEU A 584 -10.30 3.41 -34.30
C LEU A 584 -8.91 4.05 -34.51
N SER A 585 -7.88 3.66 -33.78
CA SER A 585 -6.54 4.25 -33.84
C SER A 585 -5.46 3.28 -33.42
N ASP A 586 -4.36 3.25 -34.15
CA ASP A 586 -3.13 2.52 -33.83
C ASP A 586 -2.18 3.35 -32.91
N ASN A 587 -2.44 4.66 -32.77
CA ASN A 587 -1.56 5.59 -32.05
C ASN A 587 -1.94 5.67 -30.55
N VAL A 588 -2.07 4.51 -29.90
CA VAL A 588 -2.56 4.39 -28.52
C VAL A 588 -1.40 4.27 -27.53
N VAL A 589 -1.44 5.11 -26.51
CA VAL A 589 -0.60 5.08 -25.30
C VAL A 589 -1.50 4.71 -24.12
N VAL A 590 -1.19 3.61 -23.44
CA VAL A 590 -1.90 3.21 -22.22
C VAL A 590 -1.18 3.75 -21.00
N VAL A 591 -1.91 4.46 -20.14
CA VAL A 591 -1.51 4.82 -18.78
C VAL A 591 -2.21 3.86 -17.85
N LEU A 592 -1.43 3.00 -17.20
CA LEU A 592 -1.90 1.91 -16.37
C LEU A 592 -1.76 2.25 -14.89
N ASN A 593 -2.88 2.18 -14.14
CA ASN A 593 -2.88 2.36 -12.71
C ASN A 593 -3.09 1.03 -11.98
N GLY A 594 -2.42 0.85 -10.85
CA GLY A 594 -2.56 -0.32 -9.97
C GLY A 594 -1.40 -0.44 -8.99
N GLY A 595 -1.61 -1.24 -7.94
CA GLY A 595 -0.63 -1.50 -6.89
C GLY A 595 0.27 -2.70 -7.17
N GLY A 596 0.18 -3.32 -8.34
CA GLY A 596 0.96 -4.50 -8.65
C GLY A 596 0.85 -4.96 -10.10
N GLY A 597 1.27 -6.17 -10.41
CA GLY A 597 1.17 -6.80 -11.72
C GLY A 597 -0.26 -6.91 -12.22
N ILE A 598 -0.46 -6.71 -13.51
CA ILE A 598 -1.76 -6.69 -14.18
C ILE A 598 -1.62 -7.48 -15.48
N GLU A 599 -2.66 -8.23 -15.87
CA GLU A 599 -2.73 -8.91 -17.16
C GLU A 599 -2.64 -7.91 -18.32
N MET A 600 -1.69 -8.10 -19.20
CA MET A 600 -1.47 -7.25 -20.37
C MET A 600 -1.40 -8.03 -21.69
N GLY A 601 -1.25 -9.35 -21.66
CA GLY A 601 -1.01 -10.18 -22.84
C GLY A 601 -2.10 -10.06 -23.89
N SER A 602 -3.34 -9.80 -23.45
CA SER A 602 -4.52 -9.73 -24.32
C SER A 602 -4.64 -8.42 -25.16
N TRP A 603 -3.84 -7.39 -24.84
CA TRP A 603 -3.91 -6.09 -25.53
C TRP A 603 -2.55 -5.41 -25.76
N LEU A 604 -1.51 -5.82 -25.05
CA LEU A 604 -0.17 -5.22 -25.13
C LEU A 604 0.41 -5.16 -26.56
N PRO A 605 0.21 -6.17 -27.44
CA PRO A 605 0.71 -6.11 -28.82
C PRO A 605 0.18 -4.92 -29.63
N ASP A 606 -1.05 -4.51 -29.36
CA ASP A 606 -1.83 -3.56 -30.17
C ASP A 606 -1.60 -2.09 -29.82
N VAL A 607 -0.86 -1.78 -28.75
CA VAL A 607 -0.60 -0.41 -28.29
C VAL A 607 0.82 0.04 -28.61
N LYS A 608 1.04 1.34 -28.87
CA LYS A 608 2.36 1.90 -29.14
C LYS A 608 3.24 2.05 -27.91
N ALA A 609 2.65 2.44 -26.78
CA ALA A 609 3.39 2.60 -25.53
C ALA A 609 2.54 2.28 -24.30
N VAL A 610 3.23 1.89 -23.23
CA VAL A 610 2.61 1.62 -21.92
C VAL A 610 3.43 2.31 -20.84
N LEU A 611 2.75 3.10 -20.01
CA LEU A 611 3.29 3.72 -18.81
C LEU A 611 2.61 3.10 -17.59
N MET A 612 3.34 2.38 -16.74
CA MET A 612 2.88 1.94 -15.43
C MET A 612 3.03 3.12 -14.47
N ALA A 613 1.92 3.75 -14.15
CA ALA A 613 1.87 4.95 -13.33
C ALA A 613 1.58 4.66 -11.86
N TRP A 614 1.30 3.41 -11.47
CA TRP A 614 0.93 3.00 -10.12
C TRP A 614 -0.27 3.81 -9.59
N TYR A 615 -0.23 4.23 -8.33
CA TYR A 615 -1.05 5.30 -7.76
C TYR A 615 -0.15 6.52 -7.53
N PRO A 616 -0.14 7.47 -8.48
CA PRO A 616 0.92 8.47 -8.57
C PRO A 616 0.70 9.69 -7.67
N GLY A 617 -0.30 9.68 -6.78
CA GLY A 617 -0.59 10.77 -5.86
C GLY A 617 -1.22 12.01 -6.52
N GLN A 618 -1.27 13.11 -5.75
CA GLN A 618 -2.01 14.33 -6.16
C GLN A 618 -1.45 15.04 -7.39
N GLN A 619 -0.18 14.82 -7.72
CA GLN A 619 0.52 15.41 -8.88
C GLN A 619 0.69 14.42 -10.05
N GLY A 620 0.04 13.25 -9.98
CA GLY A 620 0.22 12.19 -10.96
C GLY A 620 -0.06 12.60 -12.40
N GLY A 621 -1.13 13.36 -12.63
CA GLY A 621 -1.45 13.87 -13.97
C GLY A 621 -0.37 14.76 -14.54
N THR A 622 0.24 15.64 -13.73
CA THR A 622 1.36 16.48 -14.12
C THR A 622 2.55 15.63 -14.57
N ALA A 623 2.97 14.66 -13.73
CA ALA A 623 4.12 13.80 -14.03
C ALA A 623 3.91 12.96 -15.29
N ILE A 624 2.74 12.32 -15.45
CA ILE A 624 2.37 11.53 -16.62
C ILE A 624 2.42 12.38 -17.89
N SER A 625 1.84 13.58 -17.85
CA SER A 625 1.81 14.50 -18.99
C SER A 625 3.20 14.97 -19.39
N GLU A 626 4.09 15.24 -18.42
CA GLU A 626 5.47 15.63 -18.67
C GLU A 626 6.30 14.51 -19.31
N ILE A 627 6.05 13.26 -18.93
CA ILE A 627 6.67 12.10 -19.56
C ILE A 627 6.15 11.94 -20.99
N ILE A 628 4.84 11.90 -21.21
CA ILE A 628 4.25 11.71 -22.54
C ILE A 628 4.78 12.77 -23.52
N THR A 629 4.92 14.01 -23.08
CA THR A 629 5.39 15.13 -23.93
C THR A 629 6.92 15.29 -23.99
N GLY A 630 7.67 14.49 -23.22
CA GLY A 630 9.13 14.50 -23.21
C GLY A 630 9.76 15.64 -22.45
N LYS A 631 9.03 16.32 -21.57
CA LYS A 631 9.58 17.29 -20.63
C LYS A 631 10.44 16.60 -19.57
N VAL A 632 10.03 15.39 -19.17
CA VAL A 632 10.75 14.50 -18.27
C VAL A 632 11.01 13.17 -18.98
N SER A 633 12.23 12.63 -18.89
CA SER A 633 12.54 11.27 -19.34
C SER A 633 12.14 10.27 -18.24
N PRO A 634 11.37 9.21 -18.57
CA PRO A 634 11.03 8.19 -17.56
C PRO A 634 12.28 7.52 -17.01
N SER A 635 12.30 7.28 -15.72
CA SER A 635 13.42 6.68 -15.00
C SER A 635 13.02 5.66 -13.95
N GLY A 636 11.72 5.47 -13.70
CA GLY A 636 11.22 4.46 -12.79
C GLY A 636 11.55 3.05 -13.29
N LYS A 637 11.79 2.14 -12.35
CA LYS A 637 11.97 0.71 -12.62
C LYS A 637 11.06 -0.13 -11.74
N LEU A 638 10.62 -1.29 -12.27
CA LEU A 638 9.70 -2.16 -11.58
C LEU A 638 10.30 -2.68 -10.26
N PRO A 639 9.63 -2.48 -9.12
CA PRO A 639 10.02 -3.09 -7.84
C PRO A 639 9.45 -4.52 -7.69
N ILE A 640 8.85 -5.05 -8.76
CA ILE A 640 8.24 -6.38 -8.87
C ILE A 640 8.52 -6.94 -10.25
N SER A 641 8.46 -8.25 -10.38
CA SER A 641 8.24 -8.92 -11.66
C SER A 641 6.77 -8.83 -12.04
N ILE A 642 6.44 -8.75 -13.34
CA ILE A 642 5.05 -8.82 -13.81
C ILE A 642 4.89 -10.10 -14.60
N GLU A 643 3.95 -10.92 -14.19
CA GLU A 643 3.63 -12.21 -14.77
C GLU A 643 3.07 -12.07 -16.20
N ALA A 644 3.35 -13.03 -17.07
CA ALA A 644 2.62 -13.16 -18.34
C ALA A 644 1.21 -13.73 -18.10
N ARG A 645 1.08 -14.63 -17.14
CA ARG A 645 -0.18 -15.24 -16.68
C ARG A 645 -0.11 -15.39 -15.16
N LEU A 646 -1.24 -15.33 -14.50
CA LEU A 646 -1.30 -15.46 -13.04
C LEU A 646 -0.69 -16.78 -12.54
N GLU A 647 -0.88 -17.86 -13.29
CA GLU A 647 -0.35 -19.21 -12.98
C GLU A 647 1.18 -19.28 -12.97
N ASP A 648 1.85 -18.31 -13.60
CA ASP A 648 3.30 -18.23 -13.65
C ASP A 648 3.90 -17.69 -12.33
N ASN A 649 3.07 -17.06 -11.46
CA ASN A 649 3.53 -16.57 -10.16
C ASN A 649 3.95 -17.74 -9.25
N PRO A 650 5.14 -17.70 -8.63
CA PRO A 650 5.64 -18.78 -7.77
C PRO A 650 4.69 -19.18 -6.63
N SER A 651 3.91 -18.24 -6.11
CA SER A 651 2.96 -18.49 -5.02
C SER A 651 1.57 -18.95 -5.48
N TYR A 652 1.28 -18.94 -6.80
CA TYR A 652 -0.07 -19.13 -7.35
C TYR A 652 -0.77 -20.38 -6.82
N LYS A 653 -0.09 -21.53 -6.84
CA LYS A 653 -0.67 -22.81 -6.42
C LYS A 653 -1.01 -22.86 -4.93
N HIS A 654 -0.38 -22.00 -4.12
CA HIS A 654 -0.47 -22.05 -2.67
C HIS A 654 -1.13 -20.81 -2.08
N TYR A 655 -1.55 -19.83 -2.90
CA TYR A 655 -2.12 -18.57 -2.42
C TYR A 655 -3.52 -18.76 -1.82
N TYR A 656 -4.36 -19.63 -2.42
CA TYR A 656 -5.70 -19.95 -1.93
C TYR A 656 -5.88 -21.42 -1.56
N GLU A 657 -4.81 -22.19 -1.46
CA GLU A 657 -4.88 -23.59 -1.09
C GLU A 657 -5.50 -23.73 0.31
N ASN A 658 -6.55 -24.52 0.42
CA ASN A 658 -7.28 -24.77 1.68
C ASN A 658 -7.93 -23.55 2.35
N VAL A 659 -7.96 -22.38 1.71
CA VAL A 659 -8.68 -21.23 2.21
C VAL A 659 -10.07 -21.20 1.58
N PRO A 660 -11.16 -21.29 2.34
CA PRO A 660 -12.50 -21.16 1.78
C PRO A 660 -12.68 -19.80 1.11
N ARG A 661 -13.15 -19.76 -0.13
CA ARG A 661 -13.43 -18.51 -0.86
C ARG A 661 -14.57 -17.69 -0.26
N MET A 662 -15.25 -18.20 0.76
CA MET A 662 -16.28 -17.49 1.51
C MET A 662 -15.92 -17.47 2.98
N ARG A 663 -16.04 -16.31 3.62
CA ARG A 663 -15.88 -16.14 5.05
C ARG A 663 -17.00 -16.91 5.75
N VAL A 664 -16.67 -18.03 6.37
CA VAL A 664 -17.57 -18.68 7.33
C VAL A 664 -17.07 -18.27 8.72
N PRO A 665 -17.83 -17.47 9.48
CA PRO A 665 -17.38 -16.91 10.78
C PRO A 665 -17.06 -17.95 11.84
N SER A 666 -17.30 -19.23 11.59
CA SER A 666 -17.19 -20.32 12.56
C SER A 666 -16.22 -21.43 12.17
N ILE A 667 -15.32 -21.22 11.22
CA ILE A 667 -14.32 -22.24 10.91
C ILE A 667 -13.24 -22.21 11.99
N ASN A 668 -13.34 -23.14 12.90
CA ASN A 668 -12.25 -23.56 13.76
C ASN A 668 -11.93 -25.02 13.38
N PRO A 669 -10.72 -25.38 13.01
CA PRO A 669 -9.46 -24.65 13.13
C PRO A 669 -9.23 -23.67 11.97
N TYR A 670 -8.37 -22.69 12.21
CA TYR A 670 -7.92 -21.68 11.23
C TYR A 670 -7.47 -22.33 9.92
N SER A 671 -7.76 -21.69 8.78
CA SER A 671 -7.21 -22.11 7.51
C SER A 671 -5.70 -21.86 7.51
N ARG A 672 -4.94 -22.84 7.03
CA ARG A 672 -3.49 -22.76 6.94
C ARG A 672 -3.09 -22.49 5.50
N LEU A 673 -2.23 -21.51 5.33
CA LEU A 673 -1.65 -21.15 4.04
C LEU A 673 -0.14 -21.33 4.10
N GLU A 674 0.33 -22.43 3.57
CA GLU A 674 1.75 -22.76 3.54
C GLU A 674 2.47 -21.96 2.45
N TYR A 675 3.57 -21.30 2.79
CA TYR A 675 4.41 -20.55 1.86
C TYR A 675 5.47 -21.50 1.26
N ARG A 676 5.00 -22.44 0.42
CA ARG A 676 5.84 -23.54 -0.10
C ARG A 676 6.88 -23.10 -1.11
N GLU A 677 6.72 -21.93 -1.70
CA GLU A 677 7.74 -21.31 -2.54
C GLU A 677 9.00 -20.97 -1.76
N GLY A 678 8.89 -20.81 -0.43
CA GLY A 678 9.99 -20.50 0.45
C GLY A 678 10.71 -19.21 0.05
N ILE A 679 12.04 -19.24 0.02
CA ILE A 679 12.87 -18.08 -0.40
C ILE A 679 12.76 -17.78 -1.90
N PHE A 680 12.10 -18.65 -2.68
CA PHE A 680 11.98 -18.53 -4.14
C PHE A 680 10.70 -17.83 -4.57
N MET A 681 10.48 -16.63 -4.07
CA MET A 681 9.40 -15.75 -4.49
C MET A 681 9.92 -14.63 -5.40
N GLY A 682 9.00 -13.97 -6.15
CA GLY A 682 9.38 -12.94 -7.11
C GLY A 682 10.38 -13.45 -8.16
N TYR A 683 11.34 -12.61 -8.59
CA TYR A 683 12.33 -12.96 -9.60
C TYR A 683 13.14 -14.22 -9.25
N ARG A 684 13.39 -14.46 -7.95
CA ARG A 684 14.09 -15.65 -7.47
C ARG A 684 13.35 -16.95 -7.84
N GLY A 685 12.03 -16.91 -7.77
CA GLY A 685 11.17 -18.04 -8.10
C GLY A 685 11.00 -18.23 -9.61
N TYR A 686 10.90 -17.15 -10.38
CA TYR A 686 10.86 -17.23 -11.85
C TYR A 686 12.14 -17.87 -12.40
N GLU A 687 13.29 -17.44 -11.92
CA GLU A 687 14.59 -18.00 -12.33
C GLU A 687 14.72 -19.48 -11.96
N LYS A 688 14.40 -19.85 -10.72
CA LYS A 688 14.41 -21.24 -10.26
C LYS A 688 13.53 -22.17 -11.11
N ASN A 689 12.38 -21.67 -11.54
CA ASN A 689 11.40 -22.46 -12.29
C ASN A 689 11.60 -22.37 -13.81
N ASP A 690 12.62 -21.66 -14.30
CA ASP A 690 12.86 -21.34 -15.71
C ASP A 690 11.62 -20.75 -16.41
N VAL A 691 10.92 -19.86 -15.69
CA VAL A 691 9.72 -19.15 -16.17
C VAL A 691 10.11 -17.71 -16.47
N LYS A 692 9.84 -17.27 -17.70
CA LYS A 692 10.09 -15.89 -18.09
C LYS A 692 8.88 -15.01 -17.76
N PRO A 693 9.01 -14.03 -16.85
CA PRO A 693 7.94 -13.07 -16.60
C PRO A 693 7.74 -12.17 -17.83
N LEU A 694 6.56 -11.54 -17.95
CA LEU A 694 6.28 -10.55 -18.99
C LEU A 694 7.25 -9.37 -18.89
N TYR A 695 7.48 -8.90 -17.67
CA TYR A 695 8.51 -7.91 -17.35
C TYR A 695 9.29 -8.33 -16.11
N PRO A 696 10.62 -8.38 -16.18
CA PRO A 696 11.45 -8.79 -15.05
C PRO A 696 11.55 -7.68 -13.98
N PHE A 697 11.87 -8.08 -12.77
CA PHE A 697 12.21 -7.17 -11.68
C PHE A 697 13.31 -6.18 -12.09
N GLY A 698 13.15 -4.92 -11.72
CA GLY A 698 14.10 -3.87 -12.07
C GLY A 698 13.98 -3.32 -13.50
N TYR A 699 13.01 -3.80 -14.30
CA TYR A 699 12.81 -3.34 -15.68
C TYR A 699 12.21 -1.95 -15.76
N GLY A 700 12.63 -1.18 -16.76
CA GLY A 700 12.06 0.12 -17.11
C GLY A 700 12.84 0.79 -18.23
N LEU A 701 12.14 1.37 -19.22
CA LEU A 701 12.70 2.05 -20.38
C LEU A 701 12.89 3.55 -20.10
N SER A 702 13.81 4.17 -20.84
CA SER A 702 14.08 5.61 -20.81
C SER A 702 14.04 6.17 -22.24
N TYR A 703 13.99 7.50 -22.39
CA TYR A 703 14.17 8.17 -23.69
C TYR A 703 15.63 8.27 -24.10
N THR A 704 16.54 7.74 -23.31
CA THR A 704 17.97 7.67 -23.59
C THR A 704 18.52 6.28 -23.33
N SER A 705 19.80 6.04 -23.67
CA SER A 705 20.47 4.75 -23.48
C SER A 705 21.74 4.93 -22.69
N PHE A 706 22.10 3.90 -21.94
CA PHE A 706 23.27 3.92 -21.05
C PHE A 706 24.23 2.77 -21.36
N GLU A 707 25.51 3.07 -21.29
CA GLU A 707 26.60 2.10 -21.42
C GLU A 707 27.31 1.94 -20.07
N TYR A 708 27.62 0.71 -19.71
CA TYR A 708 28.31 0.34 -18.47
C TYR A 708 29.70 -0.17 -18.81
N THR A 709 30.74 0.34 -18.11
CA THR A 709 32.14 -0.02 -18.36
C THR A 709 32.95 -0.01 -17.07
N ASP A 710 34.18 -0.53 -17.14
CA ASP A 710 35.23 -0.40 -16.11
C ASP A 710 34.85 -0.92 -14.71
N LEU A 711 34.27 -2.13 -14.67
CA LEU A 711 33.97 -2.80 -13.40
C LEU A 711 35.26 -3.06 -12.61
N GLN A 712 35.28 -2.63 -11.38
CA GLN A 712 36.31 -2.91 -10.38
C GLN A 712 35.64 -3.35 -9.08
N ILE A 713 36.16 -4.40 -8.49
CA ILE A 713 35.73 -4.91 -7.19
C ILE A 713 36.95 -4.89 -6.29
N LEU A 714 36.93 -4.07 -5.25
CA LEU A 714 38.03 -3.88 -4.33
C LEU A 714 37.58 -4.18 -2.90
N GLN A 715 38.38 -4.92 -2.18
CA GLN A 715 38.13 -5.13 -0.75
C GLN A 715 38.55 -3.88 0.04
N ASP A 716 37.69 -3.41 0.95
CA ASP A 716 37.94 -2.30 1.88
C ASP A 716 37.59 -2.75 3.30
N GLY A 717 38.57 -3.27 4.00
CA GLY A 717 38.36 -3.91 5.28
C GLY A 717 37.50 -5.18 5.18
N ARG A 718 36.32 -5.18 5.79
CA ARG A 718 35.33 -6.26 5.69
C ARG A 718 34.33 -6.06 4.58
N GLU A 719 34.31 -4.89 3.95
CA GLU A 719 33.41 -4.56 2.86
C GLU A 719 34.09 -4.77 1.50
N TYR A 720 33.26 -4.90 0.46
CA TYR A 720 33.69 -4.87 -0.94
C TYR A 720 33.07 -3.66 -1.61
N VAL A 721 33.86 -2.89 -2.34
CA VAL A 721 33.43 -1.73 -3.13
C VAL A 721 33.34 -2.14 -4.59
N VAL A 722 32.14 -2.22 -5.11
CA VAL A 722 31.84 -2.49 -6.51
C VAL A 722 31.72 -1.16 -7.24
N SER A 723 32.68 -0.84 -8.12
CA SER A 723 32.73 0.43 -8.83
C SER A 723 32.75 0.21 -10.34
N PHE A 724 32.01 1.04 -11.08
CA PHE A 724 31.88 0.98 -12.54
C PHE A 724 31.49 2.34 -13.09
N ASN A 725 31.64 2.56 -14.39
CA ASN A 725 31.22 3.77 -15.07
C ASN A 725 29.85 3.56 -15.74
N ILE A 726 29.00 4.56 -15.67
CA ILE A 726 27.76 4.66 -16.49
C ILE A 726 27.88 5.91 -17.36
N LYS A 727 27.67 5.74 -18.67
CA LYS A 727 27.66 6.81 -19.64
C LYS A 727 26.32 6.91 -20.35
N ASN A 728 25.76 8.09 -20.42
CA ASN A 728 24.62 8.37 -21.31
C ASN A 728 25.07 8.47 -22.75
N VAL A 729 24.76 7.47 -23.55
CA VAL A 729 25.14 7.40 -24.97
C VAL A 729 24.02 7.89 -25.90
N GLY A 730 22.87 8.28 -25.34
CA GLY A 730 21.77 8.83 -26.10
C GLY A 730 21.82 10.36 -26.25
N LYS A 731 20.69 10.92 -26.69
CA LYS A 731 20.56 12.36 -27.00
C LYS A 731 19.75 13.16 -25.98
N VAL A 732 19.19 12.52 -25.01
CA VAL A 732 18.32 13.10 -23.98
C VAL A 732 18.94 12.88 -22.62
N ALA A 733 18.84 13.86 -21.73
CA ALA A 733 19.23 13.67 -20.33
C ALA A 733 18.24 12.72 -19.64
N GLY A 734 18.74 11.85 -18.79
CA GLY A 734 17.92 10.88 -18.06
C GLY A 734 18.66 10.29 -16.86
N ALA A 735 17.94 9.62 -15.99
CA ALA A 735 18.53 8.86 -14.90
C ALA A 735 18.54 7.37 -15.25
N GLU A 736 19.60 6.70 -14.79
CA GLU A 736 19.74 5.24 -14.80
C GLU A 736 19.82 4.71 -13.37
N ILE A 737 19.28 3.53 -13.18
CA ILE A 737 19.34 2.80 -11.92
C ILE A 737 20.22 1.57 -12.13
N ALA A 738 21.41 1.61 -11.55
CA ALA A 738 22.33 0.48 -11.54
C ALA A 738 21.96 -0.46 -10.39
N GLN A 739 21.86 -1.74 -10.70
CA GLN A 739 21.50 -2.80 -9.76
C GLN A 739 22.68 -3.76 -9.61
N VAL A 740 23.04 -4.10 -8.37
CA VAL A 740 24.12 -5.04 -8.08
C VAL A 740 23.53 -6.30 -7.45
N TYR A 741 23.70 -7.42 -8.14
CA TYR A 741 23.29 -8.74 -7.72
C TYR A 741 24.48 -9.57 -7.31
N VAL A 742 24.30 -10.42 -6.32
CA VAL A 742 25.29 -11.35 -5.79
C VAL A 742 24.80 -12.77 -6.00
N THR A 743 25.66 -13.60 -6.59
CA THR A 743 25.48 -15.04 -6.76
C THR A 743 26.53 -15.75 -5.92
N ASP A 744 26.14 -16.72 -5.11
CA ASP A 744 27.03 -17.65 -4.44
C ASP A 744 27.34 -18.79 -5.40
N ASP A 745 28.59 -18.88 -5.87
CA ASP A 745 28.96 -19.84 -6.92
C ASP A 745 28.98 -21.30 -6.42
N GLU A 746 29.24 -21.50 -5.09
CA GLU A 746 29.36 -22.84 -4.46
C GLU A 746 28.78 -22.84 -3.04
N CYS A 747 27.46 -22.88 -2.91
CA CYS A 747 26.79 -22.87 -1.61
C CYS A 747 26.46 -24.28 -1.07
N SER A 748 26.52 -24.46 0.24
CA SER A 748 26.17 -25.72 0.93
C SER A 748 24.66 -25.94 1.02
N VAL A 749 23.85 -24.89 0.82
CA VAL A 749 22.39 -24.92 0.84
C VAL A 749 21.85 -24.35 -0.46
N LEU A 750 20.61 -24.74 -0.79
CA LEU A 750 19.95 -24.19 -1.97
C LEU A 750 19.75 -22.68 -1.80
N ARG A 751 20.27 -21.86 -2.72
CA ARG A 751 20.15 -20.42 -2.78
C ARG A 751 19.50 -19.96 -4.08
N PRO A 752 18.93 -18.74 -4.16
CA PRO A 752 18.55 -18.13 -5.43
C PRO A 752 19.75 -17.99 -6.35
N GLU A 753 19.49 -18.02 -7.67
CA GLU A 753 20.52 -17.86 -8.69
C GLU A 753 21.30 -16.54 -8.50
N LYS A 754 20.59 -15.49 -8.09
CA LYS A 754 21.17 -14.22 -7.69
C LYS A 754 20.21 -13.46 -6.76
N GLU A 755 20.77 -12.51 -6.01
CA GLU A 755 20.03 -11.67 -5.08
C GLU A 755 20.47 -10.22 -5.18
N LEU A 756 19.52 -9.28 -5.22
CA LEU A 756 19.83 -7.85 -5.16
C LEU A 756 20.48 -7.51 -3.82
N LYS A 757 21.66 -6.87 -3.86
CA LYS A 757 22.42 -6.47 -2.66
C LYS A 757 22.91 -5.02 -2.73
N GLY A 758 22.59 -4.32 -3.82
CA GLY A 758 22.92 -2.90 -3.94
C GLY A 758 22.27 -2.25 -5.15
N PHE A 759 22.05 -0.96 -5.06
CA PHE A 759 21.58 -0.14 -6.18
C PHE A 759 21.98 1.32 -5.98
N ASP A 760 22.05 2.06 -7.11
CA ASP A 760 22.27 3.51 -7.11
C ASP A 760 21.58 4.14 -8.32
N LYS A 761 21.01 5.33 -8.14
CA LYS A 761 20.35 6.10 -9.19
C LYS A 761 21.18 7.31 -9.58
N VAL A 762 21.57 7.37 -10.84
CA VAL A 762 22.43 8.46 -11.35
C VAL A 762 21.77 9.20 -12.51
N PHE A 763 21.69 10.52 -12.40
CA PHE A 763 21.25 11.38 -13.48
C PHE A 763 22.44 11.79 -14.37
N LEU A 764 22.28 11.66 -15.70
CA LEU A 764 23.32 11.88 -16.69
C LEU A 764 22.79 12.73 -17.86
N LYS A 765 23.57 13.78 -18.24
CA LYS A 765 23.36 14.51 -19.45
C LYS A 765 23.86 13.70 -20.65
N PRO A 766 23.44 14.01 -21.90
CA PRO A 766 23.99 13.37 -23.10
C PRO A 766 25.51 13.43 -23.13
N GLY A 767 26.15 12.28 -23.31
CA GLY A 767 27.60 12.13 -23.35
C GLY A 767 28.29 12.13 -21.96
N GLU A 768 27.58 12.43 -20.88
CA GLU A 768 28.15 12.43 -19.53
C GLU A 768 28.43 11.01 -19.06
N THR A 769 29.56 10.85 -18.36
CA THR A 769 29.94 9.61 -17.67
C THR A 769 30.09 9.89 -16.16
N LYS A 770 29.53 9.00 -15.32
CA LYS A 770 29.73 9.04 -13.89
C LYS A 770 30.28 7.70 -13.38
N ARG A 771 31.16 7.78 -12.39
CA ARG A 771 31.60 6.63 -11.60
C ARG A 771 30.56 6.35 -10.53
N VAL A 772 30.06 5.14 -10.50
CA VAL A 772 29.17 4.60 -9.46
C VAL A 772 30.01 3.71 -8.54
N SER A 773 29.75 3.74 -7.23
CA SER A 773 30.42 2.90 -6.26
C SER A 773 29.41 2.42 -5.21
N ILE A 774 29.22 1.12 -5.15
CA ILE A 774 28.27 0.46 -4.23
C ILE A 774 29.06 -0.42 -3.27
N LYS A 775 28.80 -0.29 -1.97
CA LYS A 775 29.43 -1.08 -0.93
C LYS A 775 28.61 -2.33 -0.63
N LEU A 776 29.27 -3.45 -0.52
CA LEU A 776 28.72 -4.73 -0.13
C LEU A 776 29.39 -5.15 1.20
N GLY A 777 28.62 -5.17 2.27
CA GLY A 777 29.06 -5.69 3.58
C GLY A 777 28.75 -7.19 3.71
N ASP A 778 29.02 -7.75 4.89
CA ASP A 778 28.78 -9.16 5.21
C ASP A 778 27.35 -9.60 4.90
N GLU A 779 26.36 -8.69 5.05
CA GLU A 779 24.94 -8.96 4.76
C GLU A 779 24.68 -9.32 3.29
N ALA A 780 25.59 -8.96 2.37
CA ALA A 780 25.43 -9.26 0.96
C ALA A 780 25.69 -10.73 0.62
N PHE A 781 26.45 -11.43 1.46
CA PHE A 781 26.96 -12.79 1.22
C PHE A 781 26.32 -13.86 2.11
N ARG A 782 25.65 -13.44 3.19
CA ARG A 782 25.07 -14.32 4.21
C ARG A 782 23.79 -15.03 3.73
N PHE A 783 23.49 -16.17 4.35
CA PHE A 783 22.21 -16.86 4.35
C PHE A 783 21.85 -17.28 5.77
N TYR A 784 20.59 -17.62 6.02
CA TYR A 784 20.13 -18.09 7.33
C TYR A 784 20.33 -19.60 7.47
N ASP A 785 21.18 -20.01 8.42
CA ASP A 785 21.50 -21.40 8.71
C ASP A 785 20.54 -21.96 9.78
N LEU A 786 19.71 -22.92 9.40
CA LEU A 786 18.73 -23.57 10.29
C LEU A 786 19.35 -24.38 11.43
N ASN A 787 20.63 -24.80 11.30
CA ASN A 787 21.29 -25.53 12.37
C ASN A 787 21.85 -24.60 13.44
N ARG A 788 22.13 -23.36 13.07
CA ARG A 788 22.70 -22.32 13.96
C ARG A 788 21.61 -21.38 14.46
N HIS A 789 20.45 -21.35 13.84
CA HIS A 789 19.39 -20.35 14.03
C HIS A 789 19.94 -18.92 13.93
N ASP A 790 20.85 -18.69 12.97
CA ASP A 790 21.51 -17.40 12.78
C ASP A 790 22.03 -17.28 11.34
N PHE A 791 22.34 -16.03 10.93
CA PHE A 791 22.97 -15.79 9.65
C PHE A 791 24.43 -16.23 9.64
N THR A 792 24.86 -16.83 8.52
CA THR A 792 26.24 -17.25 8.29
C THR A 792 26.72 -16.85 6.91
N VAL A 793 28.03 -16.62 6.79
CA VAL A 793 28.71 -16.41 5.51
C VAL A 793 29.61 -17.62 5.28
N GLU A 794 29.46 -18.30 4.17
CA GLU A 794 30.39 -19.34 3.72
C GLU A 794 31.55 -18.71 2.93
N PRO A 795 32.79 -19.04 3.23
CA PRO A 795 33.91 -18.60 2.40
C PRO A 795 33.85 -19.31 1.04
N GLY A 796 34.16 -18.57 -0.02
CA GLY A 796 34.12 -19.11 -1.39
C GLY A 796 34.05 -18.04 -2.45
N SER A 797 33.88 -18.49 -3.69
CA SER A 797 33.74 -17.63 -4.86
C SER A 797 32.32 -17.08 -4.99
N PHE A 798 32.23 -15.78 -5.22
CA PHE A 798 30.97 -15.09 -5.49
C PHE A 798 31.04 -14.34 -6.81
N THR A 799 29.99 -14.44 -7.61
CA THR A 799 29.82 -13.65 -8.82
C THR A 799 29.01 -12.39 -8.53
N ILE A 800 29.58 -11.25 -8.88
CA ILE A 800 28.95 -9.93 -8.79
C ILE A 800 28.48 -9.50 -10.16
N SER A 801 27.17 -9.28 -10.31
CA SER A 801 26.53 -8.85 -11.54
C SER A 801 26.01 -7.41 -11.41
N VAL A 802 26.52 -6.52 -12.27
CA VAL A 802 25.97 -5.16 -12.43
C VAL A 802 24.97 -5.16 -13.57
N ALA A 803 23.77 -4.69 -13.30
CA ALA A 803 22.63 -4.86 -14.21
C ALA A 803 21.76 -3.61 -14.31
N SER A 804 20.95 -3.55 -15.35
CA SER A 804 19.86 -2.58 -15.50
C SER A 804 18.49 -3.15 -15.11
N SER A 805 18.40 -4.48 -14.99
CA SER A 805 17.28 -5.25 -14.42
C SER A 805 17.78 -6.65 -14.06
N SER A 806 16.97 -7.45 -13.35
CA SER A 806 17.33 -8.85 -13.03
C SER A 806 17.63 -9.71 -14.25
N ALA A 807 17.12 -9.34 -15.43
CA ALA A 807 17.32 -10.06 -16.70
C ALA A 807 18.30 -9.36 -17.65
N ASP A 808 18.81 -8.17 -17.33
CA ASP A 808 19.71 -7.40 -18.21
C ASP A 808 21.03 -7.10 -17.50
N ILE A 809 21.91 -8.13 -17.47
CA ILE A 809 23.23 -8.05 -16.88
C ILE A 809 24.17 -7.32 -17.82
N ARG A 810 24.84 -6.28 -17.34
CA ARG A 810 25.73 -5.41 -18.09
C ARG A 810 27.22 -5.71 -17.87
N LEU A 811 27.59 -5.98 -16.62
CA LEU A 811 28.97 -6.31 -16.25
C LEU A 811 28.95 -7.44 -15.23
N THR A 812 30.00 -8.26 -15.25
CA THR A 812 30.16 -9.37 -14.31
C THR A 812 31.61 -9.45 -13.84
N GLY A 813 31.79 -9.68 -12.55
CA GLY A 813 33.10 -9.89 -11.92
C GLY A 813 33.00 -10.93 -10.82
N LYS A 814 34.15 -11.47 -10.42
CA LYS A 814 34.24 -12.45 -9.31
C LYS A 814 35.01 -11.87 -8.14
N LEU A 815 34.69 -12.32 -6.96
CA LEU A 815 35.45 -12.09 -5.75
C LEU A 815 35.50 -13.35 -4.87
N GLU A 816 36.48 -13.43 -4.02
CA GLU A 816 36.59 -14.46 -3.01
C GLU A 816 36.25 -13.88 -1.64
N VAL A 817 35.26 -14.44 -0.99
CA VAL A 817 34.95 -14.12 0.40
C VAL A 817 35.76 -15.07 1.30
N LEU A 818 36.58 -14.50 2.14
CA LEU A 818 37.42 -15.27 3.09
C LEU A 818 36.60 -15.68 4.32
N ALA A 819 37.05 -16.76 4.99
CA ALA A 819 36.45 -17.15 6.25
C ALA A 819 36.55 -15.97 7.26
N ILE A 820 35.40 -15.62 7.85
CA ILE A 820 35.37 -14.60 8.90
C ILE A 820 35.78 -15.30 10.20
N ASP A 821 37.01 -15.01 10.69
CA ASP A 821 37.37 -15.38 12.04
C ASP A 821 36.47 -14.64 13.04
N LYS A 822 35.76 -15.40 13.89
CA LYS A 822 34.80 -14.90 14.89
C LYS A 822 35.47 -14.12 15.99
#